data_80496095ff433021a07b7415d8d72113
#
_entry.id   80496095ff433021a07b7415d8d72113
#
_cell.length_a   1.000
_cell.length_b   1.000
_cell.length_c   1.000
_cell.angle_alpha   90.00
_cell.angle_beta   90.00
_cell.angle_gamma   90.00
#
_symmetry.space_group_name_H-M   'P 1'
#
loop_
_entity.id
_entity.type
_entity.pdbx_description
1 polymer ?
#
loop_
_entity_poly.entity_id
_entity_poly.type
_entity_poly.pdbx_seq_one_letter_code
_entity_poly.pdbx_strand_id
1 'polypeptide(L)'
;MRRSSGMTIAWAALVLVLFSQGAYPARAPAIDGDAIDGDAMIAEYFEIETTRLRDACLAEITSLEDWEAKRSEYRRQLLEMLGLDPLPERTDLQAVVTGQTEHDEFVVERLHFQSSPGLYVTGNLYLPRSRSEPLPAILYVCGHGASRRDGISFGNKATYQHHGAWFARHGFVCLTIDTLQMGEIEGIHHGTYRYDMWWWLNRGYTPAGVEAWNCVRALDYLQSRPEVDPDRLGVTGRSGGGVYSWWIAAIDERITAAVPVAGITDLENHVVDGCVEGHCDCMYMVNTYQWDYPLVAAPVAPRPLLLSNTDRDSIFPLDGVVRTYEQVLRVYELYDQRNNLGLQITAGPHRDTQELHIHAFRWMNQHLRDDDSMIEKAAFKFFEPQQLKVFATLPEDQKNTEIHETFVPAAPEPPVPLDDPQWSTMRDGWLQALREKSFRAWPADPPDLAFEVVGSAVRDGVRFAAYDFDSQQAIRLRMYMVQPDGPNLPQRIVVHVLDDPALTEMLAAYQVAFAEQLSGETLPEADAEAYRVQVEALVAAQQAHVYIAPRGIGRTAWDPSPRKQVQHQRRFYLLGQTLDGMRVWDVRRAIQAVRAADGLPDVPIHLHGAGTMAGIALYASLFEPRIAQLDLGDLPADHRHGPYLLNVNRYLDMPQAVAMAAQHSRIVLQDADPQDWSYAKNVIDALGWEPEALQFRQ
;
A
#
# COMPACT_ATOMS: atom_id res chain seq x y z
N MET A 1 40.21 63.54 -39.71
CA MET A 1 39.50 63.52 -41.00
C MET A 1 38.36 62.50 -40.91
N ARG A 2 37.12 63.05 -41.11
CA ARG A 2 35.87 62.37 -41.59
C ARG A 2 35.48 61.03 -40.98
N ARG A 3 34.44 61.03 -40.11
CA ARG A 3 32.96 60.82 -40.35
C ARG A 3 32.67 59.44 -40.94
N SER A 4 31.82 58.63 -40.28
CA SER A 4 30.38 58.75 -40.41
C SER A 4 29.64 57.78 -39.45
N SER A 5 28.52 58.28 -38.98
CA SER A 5 27.49 57.63 -38.17
C SER A 5 26.82 56.46 -38.85
N GLY A 6 26.42 55.44 -38.08
CA GLY A 6 25.48 54.41 -38.49
C GLY A 6 24.63 53.96 -37.29
N MET A 7 23.46 54.52 -37.20
CA MET A 7 22.40 54.16 -36.24
C MET A 7 21.75 52.88 -36.71
N THR A 8 21.78 51.83 -35.91
CA THR A 8 21.06 50.59 -36.19
C THR A 8 19.99 50.38 -35.12
N ILE A 9 18.78 50.42 -35.58
CA ILE A 9 17.52 50.24 -34.85
C ILE A 9 17.43 48.76 -34.39
N ALA A 10 17.30 48.54 -33.08
CA ALA A 10 17.00 47.22 -32.54
C ALA A 10 15.50 46.92 -32.67
N TRP A 11 15.18 45.89 -33.41
CA TRP A 11 13.83 45.30 -33.43
C TRP A 11 13.72 44.33 -32.26
N ALA A 12 12.87 44.67 -31.25
CA ALA A 12 12.42 43.72 -30.23
C ALA A 12 11.35 42.83 -30.83
N ALA A 13 11.69 41.58 -31.11
CA ALA A 13 10.69 40.58 -31.46
C ALA A 13 10.04 40.06 -30.18
N LEU A 14 8.80 40.45 -29.96
CA LEU A 14 7.91 39.92 -28.95
C LEU A 14 7.46 38.51 -29.39
N VAL A 15 8.05 37.46 -28.82
CA VAL A 15 7.57 36.08 -29.01
C VAL A 15 6.39 35.87 -28.08
N LEU A 16 5.16 36.02 -28.62
CA LEU A 16 3.95 35.51 -27.98
C LEU A 16 3.97 33.97 -28.07
N VAL A 17 4.27 33.31 -26.95
CA VAL A 17 4.03 31.88 -26.81
C VAL A 17 2.53 31.70 -26.50
N LEU A 18 1.75 31.41 -27.53
CA LEU A 18 0.38 30.91 -27.40
C LEU A 18 0.47 29.48 -26.82
N PHE A 19 0.15 29.35 -25.54
CA PHE A 19 -0.20 28.04 -24.99
C PHE A 19 -1.50 27.59 -25.64
N SER A 20 -1.40 26.78 -26.69
CA SER A 20 -2.53 25.96 -27.14
C SER A 20 -2.73 24.88 -26.10
N GLN A 21 -3.85 24.92 -25.40
CA GLN A 21 -4.38 23.75 -24.69
C GLN A 21 -4.61 22.66 -25.75
N GLY A 22 -3.62 21.82 -25.95
CA GLY A 22 -3.76 20.58 -26.69
C GLY A 22 -4.56 19.61 -25.84
N ALA A 23 -5.86 19.53 -26.11
CA ALA A 23 -6.62 18.35 -25.70
C ALA A 23 -5.89 17.13 -26.27
N TYR A 24 -5.29 16.31 -25.42
CA TYR A 24 -4.83 14.99 -25.79
C TYR A 24 -6.04 14.20 -26.29
N PRO A 25 -6.05 13.67 -27.50
CA PRO A 25 -7.04 12.71 -27.88
C PRO A 25 -6.73 11.43 -27.08
N ALA A 26 -7.49 11.16 -26.05
CA ALA A 26 -7.59 9.83 -25.47
C ALA A 26 -8.23 8.91 -26.54
N ARG A 27 -7.41 8.39 -27.41
CA ARG A 27 -7.77 7.25 -28.22
C ARG A 27 -6.91 6.11 -27.71
N ALA A 28 -7.55 5.20 -26.95
CA ALA A 28 -6.99 3.88 -26.74
C ALA A 28 -6.51 3.37 -28.11
N PRO A 29 -5.35 2.70 -28.21
CA PRO A 29 -4.92 2.11 -29.44
C PRO A 29 -6.07 1.24 -29.94
N ALA A 30 -6.47 1.43 -31.21
CA ALA A 30 -7.40 0.53 -31.88
C ALA A 30 -6.68 -0.83 -31.90
N ILE A 31 -7.04 -1.68 -30.95
CA ILE A 31 -6.59 -3.06 -30.89
C ILE A 31 -7.28 -3.73 -32.07
N ASP A 32 -6.53 -4.25 -33.00
CA ASP A 32 -7.01 -5.21 -33.98
C ASP A 32 -7.75 -6.29 -33.20
N GLY A 33 -9.01 -6.53 -33.51
CA GLY A 33 -10.13 -7.09 -32.74
C GLY A 33 -9.94 -8.37 -31.92
N ASP A 34 -8.77 -8.97 -31.72
CA ASP A 34 -8.69 -10.37 -31.26
C ASP A 34 -7.79 -10.70 -30.06
N ALA A 35 -6.96 -9.81 -29.56
CA ALA A 35 -6.18 -10.11 -28.34
C ALA A 35 -5.96 -8.88 -27.47
N ILE A 36 -6.37 -8.93 -26.20
CA ILE A 36 -5.97 -7.99 -25.17
C ILE A 36 -4.59 -8.46 -24.66
N ASP A 37 -3.59 -7.60 -24.71
CA ASP A 37 -2.33 -7.84 -24.02
C ASP A 37 -2.49 -7.41 -22.55
N GLY A 38 -2.68 -8.37 -21.64
CA GLY A 38 -2.91 -8.12 -20.23
C GLY A 38 -1.73 -7.42 -19.55
N ASP A 39 -0.47 -7.71 -19.97
CA ASP A 39 0.72 -7.03 -19.46
C ASP A 39 0.76 -5.56 -19.91
N ALA A 40 0.44 -5.28 -21.16
CA ALA A 40 0.36 -3.90 -21.66
C ALA A 40 -0.77 -3.11 -20.98
N MET A 41 -1.94 -3.72 -20.83
CA MET A 41 -3.11 -3.13 -20.18
C MET A 41 -2.81 -2.74 -18.72
N ILE A 42 -2.21 -3.65 -17.96
CA ILE A 42 -1.90 -3.37 -16.55
C ILE A 42 -0.75 -2.35 -16.40
N ALA A 43 0.21 -2.33 -17.33
CA ALA A 43 1.28 -1.34 -17.34
C ALA A 43 0.73 0.07 -17.61
N GLU A 44 -0.15 0.24 -18.60
CA GLU A 44 -0.84 1.50 -18.89
C GLU A 44 -1.69 1.95 -17.69
N TYR A 45 -2.40 1.03 -17.06
CA TYR A 45 -3.18 1.30 -15.84
C TYR A 45 -2.31 1.87 -14.72
N PHE A 46 -1.16 1.24 -14.45
CA PHE A 46 -0.24 1.71 -13.42
C PHE A 46 0.36 3.09 -13.75
N GLU A 47 0.66 3.37 -15.02
CA GLU A 47 1.14 4.68 -15.45
C GLU A 47 0.08 5.78 -15.24
N ILE A 48 -1.17 5.52 -15.62
CA ILE A 48 -2.30 6.44 -15.44
C ILE A 48 -2.52 6.75 -13.96
N GLU A 49 -2.64 5.72 -13.12
CA GLU A 49 -2.91 5.89 -11.70
C GLU A 49 -1.74 6.58 -10.99
N THR A 50 -0.50 6.24 -11.32
CA THR A 50 0.69 6.90 -10.77
C THR A 50 0.75 8.37 -11.16
N THR A 51 0.48 8.69 -12.44
CA THR A 51 0.41 10.07 -12.93
C THR A 51 -0.68 10.86 -12.20
N ARG A 52 -1.86 10.27 -12.01
CA ARG A 52 -2.97 10.90 -11.26
C ARG A 52 -2.54 11.25 -9.82
N LEU A 53 -1.86 10.33 -9.13
CA LEU A 53 -1.41 10.56 -7.74
C LEU A 53 -0.28 11.60 -7.67
N ARG A 54 0.68 11.55 -8.59
CA ARG A 54 1.75 12.55 -8.70
C ARG A 54 1.18 13.95 -8.93
N ASP A 55 0.23 14.09 -9.85
CA ASP A 55 -0.35 15.38 -10.21
C ASP A 55 -1.26 15.93 -9.10
N ALA A 56 -1.88 15.06 -8.30
CA ALA A 56 -2.67 15.44 -7.12
C ALA A 56 -1.81 15.80 -5.90
N CYS A 57 -0.54 15.33 -5.86
CA CYS A 57 0.35 15.52 -4.73
C CYS A 57 0.63 17.01 -4.49
N LEU A 58 0.25 17.52 -3.30
CA LEU A 58 0.37 18.94 -2.92
C LEU A 58 -0.31 19.94 -3.88
N ALA A 59 -1.15 19.47 -4.81
CA ALA A 59 -1.78 20.36 -5.82
C ALA A 59 -2.70 21.41 -5.20
N GLU A 60 -3.34 21.12 -4.08
CA GLU A 60 -4.23 22.02 -3.36
C GLU A 60 -3.49 23.06 -2.48
N ILE A 61 -2.16 22.91 -2.34
CA ILE A 61 -1.33 23.78 -1.49
C ILE A 61 -0.77 24.92 -2.34
N THR A 62 -1.36 26.09 -2.22
CA THR A 62 -0.97 27.29 -2.98
C THR A 62 -0.44 28.43 -2.11
N SER A 63 -0.68 28.34 -0.79
CA SER A 63 -0.26 29.33 0.20
C SER A 63 0.18 28.67 1.50
N LEU A 64 0.86 29.44 2.35
CA LEU A 64 1.21 28.98 3.70
C LEU A 64 -0.05 28.70 4.54
N GLU A 65 -1.11 29.48 4.36
CA GLU A 65 -2.39 29.26 5.05
C GLU A 65 -3.01 27.91 4.66
N ASP A 66 -3.01 27.55 3.38
CA ASP A 66 -3.47 26.24 2.92
C ASP A 66 -2.68 25.10 3.57
N TRP A 67 -1.34 25.26 3.61
CA TRP A 67 -0.46 24.26 4.20
C TRP A 67 -0.70 24.09 5.70
N GLU A 68 -0.72 25.18 6.47
CA GLU A 68 -0.93 25.10 7.91
C GLU A 68 -2.33 24.56 8.27
N ALA A 69 -3.34 24.82 7.47
CA ALA A 69 -4.67 24.25 7.65
C ALA A 69 -4.70 22.72 7.44
N LYS A 70 -3.84 22.19 6.58
CA LYS A 70 -3.80 20.75 6.21
C LYS A 70 -2.73 19.94 6.93
N ARG A 71 -1.65 20.56 7.39
CA ARG A 71 -0.47 19.89 7.95
C ARG A 71 -0.80 18.88 9.06
N SER A 72 -1.70 19.27 9.98
CA SER A 72 -2.11 18.39 11.08
C SER A 72 -2.89 17.17 10.58
N GLU A 73 -3.73 17.36 9.57
CA GLU A 73 -4.49 16.27 8.95
C GLU A 73 -3.56 15.32 8.18
N TYR A 74 -2.60 15.83 7.42
CA TYR A 74 -1.61 14.99 6.75
C TYR A 74 -0.80 14.17 7.76
N ARG A 75 -0.39 14.75 8.88
CA ARG A 75 0.31 13.99 9.93
C ARG A 75 -0.59 12.87 10.49
N ARG A 76 -1.86 13.14 10.78
CA ARG A 76 -2.82 12.13 11.24
C ARG A 76 -3.01 11.01 10.20
N GLN A 77 -3.15 11.36 8.92
CA GLN A 77 -3.25 10.40 7.82
C GLN A 77 -2.01 9.52 7.74
N LEU A 78 -0.81 10.09 7.89
CA LEU A 78 0.43 9.32 7.90
C LEU A 78 0.49 8.34 9.08
N LEU A 79 0.10 8.78 10.28
CA LEU A 79 0.01 7.90 11.45
C LEU A 79 -0.97 6.75 11.20
N GLU A 80 -2.14 7.02 10.63
CA GLU A 80 -3.12 5.99 10.27
C GLU A 80 -2.55 5.00 9.26
N MET A 81 -1.89 5.47 8.19
CA MET A 81 -1.25 4.64 7.17
C MET A 81 -0.06 3.82 7.68
N LEU A 82 0.55 4.23 8.78
CA LEU A 82 1.57 3.47 9.50
C LEU A 82 0.97 2.51 10.57
N GLY A 83 -0.36 2.47 10.73
CA GLY A 83 -1.01 1.68 11.77
C GLY A 83 -0.79 2.24 13.18
N LEU A 84 -0.53 3.54 13.30
CA LEU A 84 -0.25 4.29 14.52
C LEU A 84 -1.38 5.25 14.93
N ASP A 85 -2.56 5.12 14.36
CA ASP A 85 -3.74 5.87 14.79
C ASP A 85 -4.85 4.88 15.23
N PRO A 86 -5.12 4.75 16.54
CA PRO A 86 -4.48 5.46 17.66
C PRO A 86 -3.02 5.04 17.92
N LEU A 87 -2.23 5.97 18.47
CA LEU A 87 -0.86 5.64 18.89
C LEU A 87 -0.89 4.54 19.98
N PRO A 88 0.06 3.58 19.95
CA PRO A 88 0.22 2.66 21.06
C PRO A 88 0.48 3.38 22.39
N GLU A 89 0.08 2.76 23.50
CA GLU A 89 0.31 3.33 24.83
C GLU A 89 1.80 3.50 25.12
N ARG A 90 2.19 4.65 25.67
CA ARG A 90 3.55 4.90 26.14
C ARG A 90 3.74 4.27 27.52
N THR A 91 4.09 3.00 27.53
CA THR A 91 4.44 2.27 28.76
C THR A 91 5.87 2.62 29.22
N ASP A 92 6.26 2.21 30.43
CA ASP A 92 7.65 2.29 30.89
C ASP A 92 8.57 1.58 29.88
N LEU A 93 9.66 2.25 29.52
CA LEU A 93 10.65 1.72 28.58
C LEU A 93 11.39 0.47 29.11
N GLN A 94 11.40 0.24 30.42
CA GLN A 94 12.18 -0.84 31.06
C GLN A 94 13.61 -0.91 30.47
N ALA A 95 14.25 0.25 30.33
CA ALA A 95 15.56 0.36 29.72
C ALA A 95 16.64 -0.25 30.57
N VAL A 96 17.47 -1.12 30.00
CA VAL A 96 18.57 -1.81 30.67
C VAL A 96 19.85 -1.64 29.88
N VAL A 97 20.89 -1.12 30.55
CA VAL A 97 22.26 -1.14 30.04
C VAL A 97 22.89 -2.47 30.44
N THR A 98 23.14 -3.34 29.46
CA THR A 98 23.68 -4.70 29.69
C THR A 98 25.20 -4.74 29.80
N GLY A 99 25.87 -3.65 29.47
CA GLY A 99 27.31 -3.50 29.56
C GLY A 99 27.85 -2.33 28.78
N GLN A 100 29.16 -2.10 28.90
CA GLN A 100 29.86 -1.03 28.20
C GLN A 100 31.02 -1.58 27.37
N THR A 101 31.39 -0.87 26.31
CA THR A 101 32.58 -1.12 25.49
C THR A 101 33.37 0.18 25.38
N GLU A 102 34.63 0.12 25.79
CA GLU A 102 35.49 1.27 26.00
C GLU A 102 36.30 1.63 24.73
N HIS A 103 36.41 2.94 24.46
CA HIS A 103 37.35 3.52 23.52
C HIS A 103 38.01 4.76 24.12
N ASP A 104 39.18 5.18 23.66
CA ASP A 104 39.92 6.32 24.25
C ASP A 104 39.11 7.64 24.21
N GLU A 105 38.32 7.86 23.18
CA GLU A 105 37.58 9.11 22.96
C GLU A 105 36.09 9.03 23.36
N PHE A 106 35.52 7.82 23.46
CA PHE A 106 34.09 7.61 23.76
C PHE A 106 33.84 6.28 24.49
N VAL A 107 32.63 6.12 24.99
CA VAL A 107 32.13 4.85 25.58
C VAL A 107 30.88 4.43 24.81
N VAL A 108 30.69 3.14 24.61
CA VAL A 108 29.47 2.56 24.01
C VAL A 108 28.70 1.79 25.07
N GLU A 109 27.52 2.26 25.45
CA GLU A 109 26.57 1.50 26.26
C GLU A 109 25.78 0.56 25.37
N ARG A 110 25.81 -0.73 25.70
CA ARG A 110 24.94 -1.75 25.07
C ARG A 110 23.66 -1.80 25.85
N LEU A 111 22.54 -1.56 25.23
CA LEU A 111 21.27 -1.43 25.91
C LEU A 111 20.11 -2.01 25.12
N HIS A 112 19.04 -2.30 25.82
CA HIS A 112 17.74 -2.51 25.24
C HIS A 112 16.67 -1.73 26.00
N PHE A 113 15.56 -1.48 25.35
CA PHE A 113 14.33 -1.01 25.97
C PHE A 113 13.13 -1.68 25.30
N GLN A 114 11.95 -1.56 25.90
CA GLN A 114 10.70 -2.04 25.32
C GLN A 114 9.92 -0.86 24.77
N SER A 115 9.66 -0.85 23.46
CA SER A 115 8.82 0.17 22.82
C SER A 115 7.33 -0.03 23.14
N SER A 116 6.93 -1.28 23.33
CA SER A 116 5.68 -1.76 23.92
C SER A 116 6.00 -3.04 24.72
N PRO A 117 5.12 -3.51 25.62
CA PRO A 117 5.41 -4.70 26.43
C PRO A 117 5.75 -5.93 25.57
N GLY A 118 6.97 -6.45 25.72
CA GLY A 118 7.52 -7.56 24.96
C GLY A 118 8.11 -7.18 23.58
N LEU A 119 7.97 -5.94 23.13
CA LEU A 119 8.59 -5.46 21.89
C LEU A 119 9.94 -4.80 22.22
N TYR A 120 11.00 -5.58 22.10
CA TYR A 120 12.35 -5.17 22.46
C TYR A 120 13.07 -4.44 21.33
N VAL A 121 13.68 -3.30 21.67
CA VAL A 121 14.58 -2.56 20.79
C VAL A 121 15.99 -2.64 21.37
N THR A 122 16.91 -3.22 20.63
CA THR A 122 18.33 -3.26 20.99
C THR A 122 19.07 -2.08 20.38
N GLY A 123 19.99 -1.49 21.15
CA GLY A 123 20.74 -0.31 20.72
C GLY A 123 22.14 -0.22 21.31
N ASN A 124 22.95 0.63 20.69
CA ASN A 124 24.25 1.06 21.20
C ASN A 124 24.25 2.58 21.33
N LEU A 125 24.40 3.07 22.58
CA LEU A 125 24.52 4.50 22.88
C LEU A 125 26.00 4.88 22.96
N TYR A 126 26.42 5.71 22.01
CA TYR A 126 27.78 6.24 21.93
C TYR A 126 27.84 7.57 22.70
N LEU A 127 28.69 7.67 23.69
CA LEU A 127 28.83 8.82 24.59
C LEU A 127 30.26 9.38 24.54
N PRO A 128 30.44 10.67 24.23
CA PRO A 128 31.78 11.32 24.40
C PRO A 128 32.31 11.16 25.82
N ARG A 129 33.61 10.88 25.98
CA ARG A 129 34.22 10.84 27.33
C ARG A 129 34.27 12.22 27.98
N SER A 130 34.61 13.24 27.20
CA SER A 130 34.69 14.62 27.70
C SER A 130 33.38 15.35 27.39
N ARG A 131 32.62 15.66 28.39
CA ARG A 131 31.40 16.45 28.32
C ARG A 131 31.25 17.30 29.61
N SER A 132 30.91 18.55 29.44
CA SER A 132 30.67 19.50 30.55
C SER A 132 29.21 19.97 30.62
N GLU A 133 28.42 19.68 29.59
CA GLU A 133 27.03 20.09 29.44
C GLU A 133 26.26 19.04 28.65
N PRO A 134 24.92 19.05 28.64
CA PRO A 134 24.11 18.24 27.76
C PRO A 134 24.44 18.51 26.29
N LEU A 135 24.55 17.44 25.50
CA LEU A 135 24.98 17.46 24.12
C LEU A 135 23.79 17.24 23.18
N PRO A 136 23.85 17.77 21.92
CA PRO A 136 22.89 17.37 20.90
C PRO A 136 22.97 15.85 20.68
N ALA A 137 21.83 15.25 20.37
CA ALA A 137 21.77 13.80 20.19
C ALA A 137 21.29 13.42 18.79
N ILE A 138 21.83 12.31 18.29
CA ILE A 138 21.46 11.71 17.00
C ILE A 138 20.82 10.35 17.26
N LEU A 139 19.62 10.16 16.75
CA LEU A 139 19.04 8.85 16.52
C LEU A 139 19.53 8.34 15.18
N TYR A 140 20.41 7.34 15.19
CA TYR A 140 20.83 6.66 13.97
C TYR A 140 20.00 5.40 13.76
N VAL A 141 19.20 5.39 12.71
CA VAL A 141 18.36 4.24 12.34
C VAL A 141 19.09 3.41 11.29
N CYS A 142 19.25 2.11 11.54
CA CYS A 142 20.04 1.23 10.70
C CYS A 142 19.30 0.84 9.41
N GLY A 143 20.06 0.72 8.32
CA GLY A 143 19.58 0.09 7.08
C GLY A 143 19.67 -1.43 7.14
N HIS A 144 19.42 -2.10 5.99
CA HIS A 144 19.36 -3.56 5.89
C HIS A 144 20.76 -4.22 5.78
N GLY A 145 21.65 -3.87 6.66
CA GLY A 145 23.00 -4.45 6.76
C GLY A 145 23.08 -5.47 7.90
N ALA A 146 22.85 -6.76 7.58
CA ALA A 146 22.93 -7.82 8.58
C ALA A 146 24.34 -8.02 9.14
N SER A 147 24.47 -8.35 10.42
CA SER A 147 25.71 -8.81 11.06
C SER A 147 25.44 -10.15 11.75
N ARG A 148 25.87 -11.24 11.12
CA ARG A 148 25.68 -12.60 11.63
C ARG A 148 26.99 -13.40 11.59
N ARG A 149 27.18 -14.28 12.58
CA ARG A 149 28.22 -15.29 12.59
C ARG A 149 27.70 -16.54 13.29
N ASP A 150 27.88 -17.70 12.69
CA ASP A 150 27.46 -19.00 13.24
C ASP A 150 25.97 -19.06 13.64
N GLY A 151 25.10 -18.46 12.82
CA GLY A 151 23.67 -18.41 13.08
C GLY A 151 23.20 -17.37 14.11
N ILE A 152 24.12 -16.68 14.78
CA ILE A 152 23.82 -15.67 15.80
C ILE A 152 23.76 -14.29 15.14
N SER A 153 22.65 -13.56 15.32
CA SER A 153 22.55 -12.15 14.94
C SER A 153 23.19 -11.25 16.01
N PHE A 154 23.98 -10.28 15.55
CA PHE A 154 24.54 -9.21 16.38
C PHE A 154 23.76 -7.90 16.23
N GLY A 155 22.67 -7.92 15.44
CA GLY A 155 21.94 -6.76 15.06
C GLY A 155 22.62 -5.94 13.95
N ASN A 156 21.82 -5.20 13.19
CA ASN A 156 22.37 -4.32 12.15
C ASN A 156 23.10 -3.08 12.72
N LYS A 157 22.86 -2.68 13.97
CA LYS A 157 23.62 -1.65 14.67
C LYS A 157 25.13 -1.91 14.67
N ALA A 158 25.55 -3.18 14.76
CA ALA A 158 26.95 -3.56 14.68
C ALA A 158 27.57 -3.30 13.31
N THR A 159 26.78 -3.36 12.22
CA THR A 159 27.20 -3.01 10.85
C THR A 159 27.42 -1.51 10.70
N TYR A 160 26.58 -0.69 11.33
CA TYR A 160 26.58 0.78 11.22
C TYR A 160 27.30 1.51 12.36
N GLN A 161 28.07 0.81 13.16
CA GLN A 161 28.78 1.34 14.33
C GLN A 161 29.65 2.58 14.06
N HIS A 162 30.17 2.71 12.84
CA HIS A 162 31.06 3.82 12.43
C HIS A 162 30.36 5.17 12.49
N HIS A 163 29.06 5.25 12.26
CA HIS A 163 28.28 6.48 12.41
C HIS A 163 28.20 6.91 13.87
N GLY A 164 27.81 6.00 14.77
CA GLY A 164 27.75 6.29 16.21
C GLY A 164 29.11 6.72 16.77
N ALA A 165 30.17 6.02 16.38
CA ALA A 165 31.53 6.36 16.78
C ALA A 165 31.98 7.74 16.27
N TRP A 166 31.61 8.10 15.02
CA TRP A 166 31.93 9.42 14.47
C TRP A 166 31.22 10.53 15.25
N PHE A 167 29.91 10.40 15.46
CA PHE A 167 29.13 11.40 16.18
C PHE A 167 29.64 11.61 17.61
N ALA A 168 29.94 10.53 18.34
CA ALA A 168 30.47 10.65 19.68
C ALA A 168 31.84 11.34 19.75
N ARG A 169 32.73 11.09 18.78
CA ARG A 169 34.03 11.75 18.67
C ARG A 169 33.91 13.22 18.31
N HIS A 170 32.76 13.69 17.81
CA HIS A 170 32.52 15.06 17.38
C HIS A 170 31.48 15.79 18.27
N GLY A 171 31.29 15.32 19.51
CA GLY A 171 30.50 16.04 20.53
C GLY A 171 28.98 15.86 20.41
N PHE A 172 28.53 14.72 19.90
CA PHE A 172 27.12 14.31 19.97
C PHE A 172 26.97 13.07 20.83
N VAL A 173 25.83 12.92 21.47
CA VAL A 173 25.34 11.60 21.90
C VAL A 173 24.73 10.91 20.67
N CYS A 174 25.03 9.65 20.44
CA CYS A 174 24.41 8.93 19.31
C CYS A 174 23.84 7.58 19.76
N LEU A 175 22.53 7.42 19.59
CA LEU A 175 21.86 6.14 19.80
C LEU A 175 21.66 5.46 18.43
N THR A 176 22.35 4.35 18.23
CA THR A 176 22.17 3.48 17.07
C THR A 176 21.27 2.32 17.45
N ILE A 177 20.09 2.21 16.83
CA ILE A 177 19.11 1.15 17.12
C ILE A 177 19.04 0.12 16.01
N ASP A 178 18.76 -1.12 16.37
CA ASP A 178 18.42 -2.19 15.44
C ASP A 178 17.04 -2.00 14.84
N THR A 179 16.86 -2.44 13.59
CA THR A 179 15.56 -2.59 12.97
C THR A 179 14.89 -3.90 13.36
N LEU A 180 13.56 -3.94 13.30
CA LEU A 180 12.75 -5.10 13.65
C LEU A 180 13.20 -6.37 12.91
N GLN A 181 13.50 -6.24 11.61
CA GLN A 181 13.79 -7.39 10.76
C GLN A 181 15.24 -7.87 10.82
N MET A 182 16.16 -7.05 11.32
CA MET A 182 17.60 -7.32 11.31
C MET A 182 18.27 -7.04 12.66
N GLY A 183 17.48 -7.04 13.73
CA GLY A 183 17.97 -6.89 15.09
C GLY A 183 18.58 -8.17 15.65
N GLU A 184 18.90 -8.16 16.94
CA GLU A 184 19.30 -9.38 17.66
C GLU A 184 18.11 -10.34 17.81
N ILE A 185 16.89 -9.82 17.86
CA ILE A 185 15.63 -10.56 17.70
C ILE A 185 15.07 -10.16 16.35
N GLU A 186 14.87 -11.12 15.47
CA GLU A 186 14.47 -10.84 14.09
C GLU A 186 12.98 -11.11 13.87
N GLY A 187 12.22 -10.05 13.59
CA GLY A 187 10.86 -10.14 13.09
C GLY A 187 10.79 -10.50 11.61
N ILE A 188 9.56 -10.62 11.07
CA ILE A 188 9.35 -10.96 9.67
C ILE A 188 9.77 -9.80 8.77
N HIS A 189 10.64 -10.11 7.79
CA HIS A 189 11.24 -9.12 6.89
C HIS A 189 10.42 -8.90 5.61
N HIS A 190 9.84 -9.93 5.03
CA HIS A 190 9.11 -9.87 3.77
C HIS A 190 7.79 -10.65 3.89
N GLY A 191 6.84 -10.15 4.68
CA GLY A 191 5.58 -10.84 4.95
C GLY A 191 4.74 -11.03 3.69
N THR A 192 4.43 -9.98 2.96
CA THR A 192 3.65 -10.06 1.72
C THR A 192 4.46 -10.72 0.60
N TYR A 193 5.74 -10.37 0.48
CA TYR A 193 6.60 -10.79 -0.62
C TYR A 193 7.02 -12.27 -0.58
N ARG A 194 7.23 -12.85 0.63
CA ARG A 194 7.77 -14.21 0.78
C ARG A 194 6.86 -15.21 1.48
N TYR A 195 5.92 -14.71 2.28
CA TYR A 195 5.13 -15.54 3.20
C TYR A 195 3.63 -15.43 2.95
N ASP A 196 3.23 -14.80 1.84
CA ASP A 196 1.85 -14.65 1.42
C ASP A 196 0.94 -14.00 2.48
N MET A 197 1.53 -13.10 3.30
CA MET A 197 0.83 -12.43 4.40
C MET A 197 0.08 -11.18 3.90
N TRP A 198 -0.68 -11.30 2.83
CA TRP A 198 -1.47 -10.18 2.29
C TRP A 198 -2.55 -9.68 3.25
N TRP A 199 -2.95 -10.51 4.20
CA TRP A 199 -3.85 -10.11 5.28
C TRP A 199 -3.33 -8.96 6.15
N TRP A 200 -2.02 -8.65 6.10
CA TRP A 200 -1.47 -7.43 6.72
C TRP A 200 -2.18 -6.19 6.21
N LEU A 201 -2.52 -6.14 4.92
CA LEU A 201 -3.22 -5.02 4.31
C LEU A 201 -4.64 -4.88 4.88
N ASN A 202 -5.32 -6.01 5.13
CA ASN A 202 -6.66 -6.04 5.74
C ASN A 202 -6.65 -5.47 7.16
N ARG A 203 -5.55 -5.70 7.89
CA ARG A 203 -5.33 -5.19 9.23
C ARG A 203 -4.88 -3.74 9.27
N GLY A 204 -4.44 -3.18 8.14
CA GLY A 204 -3.75 -1.88 8.11
C GLY A 204 -2.36 -1.94 8.77
N TYR A 205 -1.74 -3.13 8.77
CA TYR A 205 -0.42 -3.36 9.34
C TYR A 205 0.69 -3.18 8.31
N THR A 206 1.76 -2.52 8.73
CA THR A 206 3.04 -2.48 8.02
C THR A 206 4.18 -2.52 9.02
N PRO A 207 5.27 -3.26 8.73
CA PRO A 207 6.49 -3.19 9.56
C PRO A 207 7.05 -1.77 9.70
N ALA A 208 6.80 -0.89 8.71
CA ALA A 208 7.19 0.54 8.79
C ALA A 208 6.59 1.24 10.00
N GLY A 209 5.35 0.90 10.39
CA GLY A 209 4.70 1.44 11.58
C GLY A 209 5.38 1.00 12.88
N VAL A 210 5.79 -0.26 12.97
CA VAL A 210 6.56 -0.77 14.12
C VAL A 210 7.89 -0.04 14.24
N GLU A 211 8.60 0.15 13.11
CA GLU A 211 9.87 0.88 13.08
C GLU A 211 9.70 2.35 13.47
N ALA A 212 8.67 3.01 12.98
CA ALA A 212 8.36 4.37 13.37
C ALA A 212 8.07 4.48 14.87
N TRP A 213 7.31 3.55 15.42
CA TRP A 213 7.05 3.48 16.87
C TRP A 213 8.31 3.23 17.68
N ASN A 214 9.17 2.29 17.26
CA ASN A 214 10.46 2.05 17.90
C ASN A 214 11.31 3.32 17.92
N CYS A 215 11.31 4.11 16.85
CA CYS A 215 12.00 5.41 16.78
C CYS A 215 11.40 6.44 17.74
N VAL A 216 10.06 6.55 17.83
CA VAL A 216 9.40 7.44 18.82
C VAL A 216 9.85 7.11 20.23
N ARG A 217 9.89 5.83 20.59
CA ARG A 217 10.31 5.37 21.91
C ARG A 217 11.84 5.52 22.15
N ALA A 218 12.64 5.40 21.09
CA ALA A 218 14.07 5.73 21.14
C ALA A 218 14.32 7.21 21.46
N LEU A 219 13.47 8.12 20.92
CA LEU A 219 13.52 9.54 21.28
C LEU A 219 13.11 9.76 22.75
N ASP A 220 12.10 9.03 23.26
CA ASP A 220 11.74 9.08 24.69
C ASP A 220 12.94 8.64 25.57
N TYR A 221 13.68 7.58 25.15
CA TYR A 221 14.90 7.16 25.84
C TYR A 221 15.98 8.23 25.79
N LEU A 222 16.26 8.82 24.62
CA LEU A 222 17.26 9.89 24.51
C LEU A 222 16.93 11.07 25.40
N GLN A 223 15.66 11.53 25.43
CA GLN A 223 15.24 12.65 26.27
C GLN A 223 15.31 12.32 27.79
N SER A 224 15.28 11.05 28.16
CA SER A 224 15.45 10.63 29.57
C SER A 224 16.89 10.68 30.05
N ARG A 225 17.85 10.85 29.16
CA ARG A 225 19.29 10.82 29.47
C ARG A 225 19.80 12.21 29.87
N PRO A 226 20.48 12.34 31.03
CA PRO A 226 21.02 13.63 31.49
C PRO A 226 22.12 14.20 30.59
N GLU A 227 22.74 13.35 29.75
CA GLU A 227 23.78 13.76 28.80
C GLU A 227 23.22 14.40 27.52
N VAL A 228 21.90 14.31 27.28
CA VAL A 228 21.23 14.75 26.09
C VAL A 228 20.55 16.10 26.26
N ASP A 229 20.76 17.00 25.32
CA ASP A 229 19.95 18.22 25.18
C ASP A 229 18.65 17.87 24.43
N PRO A 230 17.50 17.90 25.11
CA PRO A 230 16.23 17.47 24.55
C PRO A 230 15.73 18.34 23.39
N ASP A 231 16.25 19.55 23.24
CA ASP A 231 15.86 20.52 22.20
C ASP A 231 16.73 20.41 20.93
N ARG A 232 17.78 19.59 20.95
CA ARG A 232 18.70 19.39 19.82
C ARG A 232 18.81 17.92 19.42
N LEU A 233 17.71 17.38 18.84
CA LEU A 233 17.62 15.98 18.41
C LEU A 233 17.65 15.88 16.89
N GLY A 234 18.61 15.11 16.35
CA GLY A 234 18.69 14.81 14.92
C GLY A 234 18.35 13.35 14.62
N VAL A 235 17.95 13.09 13.39
CA VAL A 235 17.77 11.72 12.88
C VAL A 235 18.47 11.53 11.54
N THR A 236 19.15 10.41 11.40
CA THR A 236 19.73 9.98 10.12
C THR A 236 19.81 8.47 10.04
N GLY A 237 19.94 7.97 8.84
CA GLY A 237 20.11 6.56 8.55
C GLY A 237 20.19 6.36 7.04
N ARG A 238 20.66 5.19 6.63
CA ARG A 238 20.89 4.90 5.21
C ARG A 238 19.99 3.75 4.74
N SER A 239 19.51 3.78 3.47
CA SER A 239 18.67 2.75 2.88
C SER A 239 17.36 2.58 3.67
N GLY A 240 17.03 1.42 4.21
CA GLY A 240 15.91 1.26 5.13
C GLY A 240 15.93 2.28 6.26
N GLY A 241 17.12 2.54 6.86
CA GLY A 241 17.29 3.59 7.87
C GLY A 241 17.03 5.00 7.33
N GLY A 242 17.29 5.25 6.05
CA GLY A 242 16.91 6.49 5.38
C GLY A 242 15.38 6.64 5.30
N VAL A 243 14.68 5.56 4.96
CA VAL A 243 13.20 5.55 4.96
C VAL A 243 12.67 5.83 6.36
N TYR A 244 13.17 5.14 7.38
CA TYR A 244 12.70 5.37 8.75
C TYR A 244 13.04 6.77 9.27
N SER A 245 14.14 7.36 8.81
CA SER A 245 14.52 8.72 9.18
C SER A 245 13.51 9.76 8.76
N TRP A 246 12.89 9.63 7.61
CA TRP A 246 11.85 10.60 7.24
C TRP A 246 10.48 10.24 7.80
N TRP A 247 10.13 8.93 8.00
CA TRP A 247 8.93 8.60 8.78
C TRP A 247 8.92 9.31 10.12
N ILE A 248 9.99 9.12 10.90
CA ILE A 248 10.07 9.71 12.25
C ILE A 248 10.15 11.23 12.20
N ALA A 249 10.88 11.83 11.26
CA ALA A 249 10.93 13.28 11.12
C ALA A 249 9.58 13.88 10.74
N ALA A 250 8.75 13.16 9.98
CA ALA A 250 7.41 13.62 9.59
C ALA A 250 6.41 13.56 10.75
N ILE A 251 6.45 12.49 11.57
CA ILE A 251 5.45 12.26 12.64
C ILE A 251 5.85 12.83 14.01
N ASP A 252 7.15 13.05 14.28
CA ASP A 252 7.63 13.51 15.60
C ASP A 252 8.38 14.85 15.49
N GLU A 253 7.77 15.89 16.04
CA GLU A 253 8.31 17.26 15.98
C GLU A 253 9.53 17.50 16.86
N ARG A 254 9.89 16.55 17.74
CA ARG A 254 11.12 16.63 18.54
C ARG A 254 12.39 16.53 17.67
N ILE A 255 12.28 15.94 16.49
CA ILE A 255 13.38 15.95 15.52
C ILE A 255 13.57 17.36 14.98
N THR A 256 14.71 17.97 15.28
CA THR A 256 15.05 19.33 14.87
C THR A 256 15.89 19.39 13.58
N ALA A 257 16.53 18.28 13.18
CA ALA A 257 17.22 18.13 11.91
C ALA A 257 17.16 16.68 11.41
N ALA A 258 16.95 16.47 10.11
CA ALA A 258 16.85 15.15 9.51
C ALA A 258 17.72 15.00 8.26
N VAL A 259 18.33 13.81 8.10
CA VAL A 259 19.08 13.44 6.89
C VAL A 259 18.74 12.01 6.49
N PRO A 260 17.65 11.79 5.74
CA PRO A 260 17.43 10.49 5.09
C PRO A 260 18.46 10.27 3.97
N VAL A 261 19.27 9.20 4.10
CA VAL A 261 20.33 8.88 3.13
C VAL A 261 19.92 7.69 2.28
N ALA A 262 19.77 7.89 0.96
CA ALA A 262 19.38 6.86 0.00
C ALA A 262 18.14 6.07 0.50
N GLY A 263 17.08 6.80 0.83
CA GLY A 263 15.84 6.23 1.39
C GLY A 263 14.57 6.86 0.84
N ILE A 264 14.70 7.77 -0.12
CA ILE A 264 13.62 8.54 -0.74
C ILE A 264 13.61 8.33 -2.26
N THR A 265 12.45 8.09 -2.84
CA THR A 265 12.08 8.28 -4.25
C THR A 265 10.55 8.39 -4.33
N ASP A 266 9.97 8.54 -5.53
CA ASP A 266 8.54 8.74 -5.73
C ASP A 266 7.80 7.47 -6.23
N LEU A 267 6.48 7.56 -6.38
CA LEU A 267 5.65 6.46 -6.88
C LEU A 267 5.99 6.08 -8.33
N GLU A 268 6.43 7.02 -9.17
CA GLU A 268 6.79 6.73 -10.56
C GLU A 268 7.93 5.70 -10.61
N ASN A 269 9.01 5.92 -9.84
CA ASN A 269 10.08 4.93 -9.75
C ASN A 269 9.63 3.62 -9.11
N HIS A 270 8.78 3.68 -8.06
CA HIS A 270 8.34 2.47 -7.39
C HIS A 270 7.42 1.61 -8.27
N VAL A 271 6.43 2.21 -8.90
CA VAL A 271 5.34 1.52 -9.61
C VAL A 271 5.67 1.33 -11.08
N VAL A 272 5.98 2.40 -11.81
CA VAL A 272 6.19 2.37 -13.27
C VAL A 272 7.56 1.76 -13.59
N ASP A 273 8.63 2.29 -13.00
CA ASP A 273 9.99 1.78 -13.23
C ASP A 273 10.28 0.48 -12.46
N GLY A 274 9.38 0.11 -11.53
CA GLY A 274 9.41 -1.18 -10.86
C GLY A 274 10.48 -1.33 -9.78
N CYS A 275 11.05 -0.24 -9.23
CA CYS A 275 12.05 -0.37 -8.17
C CYS A 275 11.47 -0.96 -6.87
N VAL A 276 10.13 -1.04 -6.72
CA VAL A 276 9.44 -1.81 -5.67
C VAL A 276 9.97 -3.25 -5.57
N GLU A 277 10.37 -3.86 -6.67
CA GLU A 277 10.88 -5.23 -6.72
C GLU A 277 12.17 -5.45 -5.92
N GLY A 278 12.92 -4.38 -5.65
CA GLY A 278 14.13 -4.39 -4.81
C GLY A 278 13.90 -4.09 -3.33
N HIS A 279 12.67 -3.74 -2.93
CA HIS A 279 12.33 -3.29 -1.59
C HIS A 279 11.66 -4.37 -0.74
N CYS A 280 11.77 -4.23 0.60
CA CYS A 280 11.00 -5.02 1.56
C CYS A 280 9.71 -4.28 1.97
N ASP A 281 8.82 -4.98 2.68
CA ASP A 281 7.53 -4.42 3.10
C ASP A 281 7.66 -3.29 4.12
N CYS A 282 8.77 -3.26 4.87
CA CYS A 282 9.07 -2.19 5.84
C CYS A 282 9.38 -0.81 5.23
N MET A 283 9.43 -0.70 3.90
CA MET A 283 9.67 0.56 3.19
C MET A 283 8.37 1.32 2.91
N TYR A 284 7.21 0.74 3.18
CA TYR A 284 5.93 1.25 2.72
C TYR A 284 4.93 1.45 3.85
N MET A 285 4.14 2.51 3.73
CA MET A 285 2.91 2.72 4.48
C MET A 285 1.74 2.00 3.80
N VAL A 286 0.66 1.72 4.51
CA VAL A 286 -0.62 1.29 3.91
C VAL A 286 -1.28 2.51 3.27
N ASN A 287 -1.09 2.72 1.98
CA ASN A 287 -1.35 3.99 1.29
C ASN A 287 -2.85 4.31 1.10
N THR A 288 -3.64 4.23 2.16
CA THR A 288 -5.09 4.45 2.20
C THR A 288 -5.52 5.78 1.56
N TYR A 289 -4.70 6.82 1.73
CA TYR A 289 -5.02 8.17 1.27
C TYR A 289 -4.45 8.49 -0.10
N GLN A 290 -3.86 7.50 -0.77
CA GLN A 290 -3.33 7.64 -2.13
C GLN A 290 -2.28 8.76 -2.27
N TRP A 291 -1.32 8.76 -1.37
CA TRP A 291 -0.22 9.72 -1.37
C TRP A 291 0.89 9.32 -2.34
N ASP A 292 1.52 10.33 -2.94
CA ASP A 292 2.89 10.20 -3.41
C ASP A 292 3.87 10.61 -2.30
N TYR A 293 5.09 10.15 -2.37
CA TYR A 293 6.10 10.28 -1.30
C TYR A 293 6.52 11.72 -0.93
N PRO A 294 6.44 12.74 -1.81
CA PRO A 294 6.66 14.12 -1.37
C PRO A 294 5.77 14.55 -0.20
N LEU A 295 4.53 13.99 -0.09
CA LEU A 295 3.65 14.24 1.06
C LEU A 295 4.18 13.68 2.38
N VAL A 296 5.10 12.71 2.35
CA VAL A 296 5.77 12.21 3.57
C VAL A 296 6.87 13.18 4.02
N ALA A 297 7.61 13.75 3.07
CA ALA A 297 8.71 14.66 3.37
C ALA A 297 8.22 16.08 3.75
N ALA A 298 7.13 16.55 3.14
CA ALA A 298 6.61 17.90 3.34
C ALA A 298 6.29 18.26 4.82
N PRO A 299 5.74 17.38 5.68
CA PRO A 299 5.47 17.70 7.09
C PRO A 299 6.71 17.99 7.93
N VAL A 300 7.91 17.72 7.42
CA VAL A 300 9.17 18.09 8.10
C VAL A 300 9.37 19.61 8.05
N ALA A 301 8.87 20.30 7.01
CA ALA A 301 8.99 21.75 6.88
C ALA A 301 8.37 22.50 8.10
N PRO A 302 9.00 23.60 8.54
CA PRO A 302 10.19 24.26 8.02
C PRO A 302 11.53 23.77 8.64
N ARG A 303 11.54 22.64 9.36
CA ARG A 303 12.74 22.11 10.02
C ARG A 303 13.79 21.65 9.00
N PRO A 304 15.10 21.74 9.33
CA PRO A 304 16.17 21.31 8.45
C PRO A 304 16.05 19.85 7.97
N LEU A 305 16.00 19.67 6.64
CA LEU A 305 15.89 18.38 5.96
C LEU A 305 16.91 18.31 4.81
N LEU A 306 17.77 17.31 4.82
CA LEU A 306 18.70 17.03 3.73
C LEU A 306 18.35 15.70 3.05
N LEU A 307 17.95 15.75 1.79
CA LEU A 307 17.86 14.56 0.94
C LEU A 307 19.26 14.24 0.43
N SER A 308 19.81 13.09 0.81
CA SER A 308 21.15 12.65 0.39
C SER A 308 21.07 11.35 -0.39
N ASN A 309 21.60 11.32 -1.62
CA ASN A 309 21.52 10.14 -2.48
C ASN A 309 22.77 10.00 -3.36
N THR A 310 22.84 8.91 -4.14
CA THR A 310 23.87 8.69 -5.16
C THR A 310 23.28 8.79 -6.59
N ASP A 311 24.13 9.11 -7.57
CA ASP A 311 23.72 9.36 -8.96
C ASP A 311 23.36 8.09 -9.74
N ARG A 312 23.73 6.90 -9.25
CA ARG A 312 23.49 5.59 -9.88
C ARG A 312 22.84 4.60 -8.91
N ASP A 313 21.99 5.11 -8.05
CA ASP A 313 21.20 4.28 -7.13
C ASP A 313 20.03 3.63 -7.91
N SER A 314 20.04 2.31 -8.01
CA SER A 314 18.98 1.55 -8.68
C SER A 314 17.83 1.17 -7.70
N ILE A 315 18.02 1.41 -6.40
CA ILE A 315 17.02 1.16 -5.36
C ILE A 315 16.15 2.42 -5.16
N PHE A 316 16.82 3.59 -5.16
CA PHE A 316 16.19 4.92 -5.07
C PHE A 316 16.69 5.77 -6.24
N PRO A 317 16.12 5.61 -7.45
CA PRO A 317 16.57 6.32 -8.65
C PRO A 317 16.57 7.83 -8.48
N LEU A 318 17.60 8.47 -9.03
CA LEU A 318 17.89 9.87 -8.80
C LEU A 318 16.79 10.82 -9.32
N ASP A 319 16.16 10.48 -10.42
CA ASP A 319 15.11 11.30 -11.04
C ASP A 319 13.90 11.45 -10.11
N GLY A 320 13.44 10.38 -9.46
CA GLY A 320 12.37 10.44 -8.46
C GLY A 320 12.80 11.18 -7.19
N VAL A 321 14.08 11.06 -6.78
CA VAL A 321 14.62 11.87 -5.67
C VAL A 321 14.56 13.36 -5.99
N VAL A 322 14.91 13.75 -7.23
CA VAL A 322 14.86 15.16 -7.68
C VAL A 322 13.42 15.64 -7.74
N ARG A 323 12.49 14.87 -8.33
CA ARG A 323 11.07 15.24 -8.36
C ARG A 323 10.50 15.43 -6.93
N THR A 324 10.86 14.53 -6.00
CA THR A 324 10.49 14.66 -4.58
C THR A 324 11.03 15.95 -3.97
N TYR A 325 12.33 16.27 -4.20
CA TYR A 325 12.93 17.51 -3.71
C TYR A 325 12.20 18.75 -4.24
N GLU A 326 11.92 18.79 -5.54
CA GLU A 326 11.28 19.95 -6.19
C GLU A 326 9.86 20.20 -5.65
N GLN A 327 9.09 19.16 -5.40
CA GLN A 327 7.76 19.28 -4.82
C GLN A 327 7.81 19.77 -3.35
N VAL A 328 8.71 19.19 -2.56
CA VAL A 328 8.90 19.57 -1.14
C VAL A 328 9.43 21.00 -1.01
N LEU A 329 10.32 21.41 -1.93
CA LEU A 329 10.88 22.76 -1.95
C LEU A 329 9.79 23.85 -1.99
N ARG A 330 8.70 23.62 -2.72
CA ARG A 330 7.57 24.56 -2.77
C ARG A 330 7.00 24.82 -1.38
N VAL A 331 6.93 23.82 -0.51
CA VAL A 331 6.42 23.98 0.87
C VAL A 331 7.42 24.78 1.71
N TYR A 332 8.74 24.53 1.57
CA TYR A 332 9.76 25.32 2.28
C TYR A 332 9.78 26.79 1.81
N GLU A 333 9.51 27.05 0.53
CA GLU A 333 9.37 28.40 -0.01
C GLU A 333 8.17 29.16 0.58
N LEU A 334 7.06 28.48 0.90
CA LEU A 334 5.93 29.11 1.60
C LEU A 334 6.31 29.64 2.99
N TYR A 335 7.26 28.99 3.67
CA TYR A 335 7.80 29.45 4.95
C TYR A 335 8.93 30.48 4.84
N ASP A 336 9.37 30.83 3.64
CA ASP A 336 10.62 31.60 3.43
C ASP A 336 11.85 30.92 4.06
N GLN A 337 11.86 29.58 4.08
CA GLN A 337 12.89 28.73 4.69
C GLN A 337 13.56 27.79 3.68
N ARG A 338 13.75 28.26 2.46
CA ARG A 338 14.36 27.48 1.38
C ARG A 338 15.70 26.84 1.78
N ASN A 339 16.50 27.53 2.57
CA ASN A 339 17.82 27.06 2.99
C ASN A 339 17.80 25.91 4.00
N ASN A 340 16.63 25.64 4.57
CA ASN A 340 16.42 24.49 5.46
C ASN A 340 16.14 23.18 4.69
N LEU A 341 16.00 23.23 3.36
CA LEU A 341 15.92 22.03 2.53
C LEU A 341 17.17 21.90 1.67
N GLY A 342 17.90 20.79 1.81
CA GLY A 342 19.10 20.46 1.03
C GLY A 342 18.89 19.24 0.12
N LEU A 343 19.62 19.23 -1.02
CA LEU A 343 19.77 18.07 -1.87
C LEU A 343 21.26 17.85 -2.11
N GLN A 344 21.78 16.65 -1.76
CA GLN A 344 23.18 16.28 -1.96
C GLN A 344 23.28 14.97 -2.74
N ILE A 345 24.01 15.01 -3.83
CA ILE A 345 24.20 13.85 -4.72
C ILE A 345 25.69 13.52 -4.79
N THR A 346 26.02 12.27 -4.50
CA THR A 346 27.37 11.73 -4.65
C THR A 346 27.45 10.77 -5.83
N ALA A 347 28.66 10.55 -6.35
CA ALA A 347 28.88 9.59 -7.43
C ALA A 347 28.85 8.15 -6.87
N GLY A 348 28.10 7.25 -7.53
CA GLY A 348 28.16 5.81 -7.23
C GLY A 348 26.80 5.11 -7.16
N PRO A 349 26.83 3.78 -6.97
CA PRO A 349 25.64 2.96 -6.78
C PRO A 349 25.15 3.04 -5.33
N HIS A 350 24.08 2.30 -5.00
CA HIS A 350 23.52 2.15 -3.63
C HIS A 350 24.54 1.54 -2.66
N ARG A 351 25.47 2.36 -2.15
CA ARG A 351 26.52 1.95 -1.20
C ARG A 351 26.69 2.99 -0.10
N ASP A 352 27.08 2.51 1.09
CA ASP A 352 27.46 3.35 2.22
C ASP A 352 28.89 3.85 2.00
N THR A 353 29.04 5.13 1.61
CA THR A 353 30.34 5.73 1.24
C THR A 353 30.71 6.88 2.18
N GLN A 354 32.02 7.14 2.31
CA GLN A 354 32.49 8.26 3.12
C GLN A 354 31.92 9.62 2.65
N GLU A 355 31.70 9.78 1.36
CA GLU A 355 31.14 11.01 0.80
C GLU A 355 29.71 11.26 1.28
N LEU A 356 28.87 10.22 1.27
CA LEU A 356 27.53 10.31 1.85
C LEU A 356 27.55 10.66 3.35
N HIS A 357 28.50 10.06 4.11
CA HIS A 357 28.68 10.36 5.54
C HIS A 357 29.02 11.83 5.78
N ILE A 358 29.93 12.41 4.99
CA ILE A 358 30.38 13.80 5.12
C ILE A 358 29.20 14.76 5.00
N HIS A 359 28.30 14.53 4.06
CA HIS A 359 27.13 15.40 3.88
C HIS A 359 26.21 15.36 5.09
N ALA A 360 25.89 14.17 5.61
CA ALA A 360 25.07 14.00 6.81
C ALA A 360 25.73 14.64 8.04
N PHE A 361 27.04 14.43 8.24
CA PHE A 361 27.80 14.97 9.37
C PHE A 361 27.83 16.50 9.35
N ARG A 362 28.10 17.08 8.17
CA ARG A 362 28.12 18.53 8.01
C ARG A 362 26.74 19.14 8.29
N TRP A 363 25.68 18.54 7.78
CA TRP A 363 24.31 19.01 8.02
C TRP A 363 23.96 19.01 9.51
N MET A 364 24.28 17.92 10.22
CA MET A 364 24.06 17.82 11.65
C MET A 364 24.92 18.80 12.46
N ASN A 365 26.20 19.00 12.11
CA ASN A 365 27.04 20.01 12.74
C ASN A 365 26.44 21.40 12.58
N GLN A 366 26.06 21.78 11.35
CA GLN A 366 25.51 23.10 11.03
C GLN A 366 24.23 23.38 11.81
N HIS A 367 23.27 22.43 11.81
CA HIS A 367 21.93 22.71 12.34
C HIS A 367 21.76 22.38 13.84
N LEU A 368 22.62 21.56 14.42
CA LEU A 368 22.52 21.20 15.84
C LEU A 368 23.63 21.80 16.71
N ARG A 369 24.69 22.37 16.10
CA ARG A 369 25.84 22.89 16.81
C ARG A 369 26.33 24.27 16.32
N ASP A 370 25.72 24.83 15.29
CA ASP A 370 26.19 26.03 14.58
C ASP A 370 27.67 25.92 14.15
N ASP A 371 28.10 24.73 13.70
CA ASP A 371 29.48 24.40 13.34
C ASP A 371 29.60 24.12 11.84
N ASP A 372 30.19 25.07 11.11
CA ASP A 372 30.44 24.99 9.66
C ASP A 372 31.84 24.47 9.32
N SER A 373 32.60 23.97 10.29
CA SER A 373 33.96 23.48 10.08
C SER A 373 33.99 22.28 9.10
N MET A 374 35.13 22.13 8.42
CA MET A 374 35.31 21.01 7.50
C MET A 374 35.39 19.69 8.26
N ILE A 375 34.80 18.67 7.66
CA ILE A 375 34.91 17.30 8.16
C ILE A 375 36.28 16.74 7.78
N GLU A 376 37.19 16.67 8.74
CA GLU A 376 38.57 16.22 8.53
C GLU A 376 38.77 14.71 8.69
N LYS A 377 37.88 14.06 9.43
CA LYS A 377 38.01 12.64 9.80
C LYS A 377 36.84 11.81 9.26
N ALA A 378 37.19 10.75 8.57
CA ALA A 378 36.22 9.75 8.11
C ALA A 378 35.62 8.94 9.26
N ALA A 379 34.50 8.29 8.99
CA ALA A 379 33.89 7.34 9.90
C ALA A 379 34.57 5.96 9.79
N PHE A 380 34.91 5.35 10.93
CA PHE A 380 35.56 4.03 10.99
C PHE A 380 34.84 3.11 11.97
N LYS A 381 34.93 1.81 11.72
CA LYS A 381 34.53 0.76 12.67
C LYS A 381 35.67 0.48 13.63
N PHE A 382 35.36 0.42 14.92
CA PHE A 382 36.35 0.21 16.00
C PHE A 382 36.22 -1.14 16.67
N PHE A 383 35.04 -1.76 16.60
CA PHE A 383 34.71 -2.92 17.39
C PHE A 383 34.30 -4.12 16.54
N GLU A 384 34.62 -5.31 17.03
CA GLU A 384 34.04 -6.53 16.52
C GLU A 384 32.55 -6.60 16.88
N PRO A 385 31.67 -7.19 16.06
CA PRO A 385 30.23 -7.25 16.32
C PRO A 385 29.86 -7.82 17.69
N GLN A 386 30.64 -8.78 18.18
CA GLN A 386 30.43 -9.40 19.50
C GLN A 386 30.57 -8.41 20.66
N GLN A 387 31.40 -7.39 20.52
CA GLN A 387 31.61 -6.36 21.53
C GLN A 387 30.42 -5.42 21.66
N LEU A 388 29.55 -5.39 20.65
CA LEU A 388 28.37 -4.52 20.55
C LEU A 388 27.06 -5.26 20.81
N LYS A 389 27.11 -6.59 20.99
CA LYS A 389 25.94 -7.44 21.25
C LYS A 389 25.31 -7.13 22.60
N VAL A 390 24.00 -6.98 22.65
CA VAL A 390 23.21 -6.61 23.81
C VAL A 390 22.83 -7.83 24.66
N PHE A 391 22.20 -8.82 24.03
CA PHE A 391 21.68 -9.99 24.75
C PHE A 391 22.68 -11.14 24.80
N ALA A 392 22.94 -11.65 26.00
CA ALA A 392 23.59 -12.94 26.16
C ALA A 392 22.65 -14.08 25.78
N THR A 393 21.41 -14.00 26.27
CA THR A 393 20.27 -14.90 25.93
C THR A 393 19.07 -14.02 25.57
N LEU A 394 18.35 -14.38 24.52
CA LEU A 394 17.16 -13.63 24.11
C LEU A 394 16.06 -13.72 25.17
N PRO A 395 15.30 -12.64 25.43
CA PRO A 395 14.16 -12.65 26.35
C PRO A 395 13.08 -13.66 25.91
N GLU A 396 12.58 -14.43 26.87
CA GLU A 396 11.55 -15.46 26.59
C GLU A 396 10.17 -14.83 26.28
N ASP A 397 9.90 -13.63 26.81
CA ASP A 397 8.67 -12.88 26.65
C ASP A 397 8.66 -11.97 25.42
N GLN A 398 9.66 -12.08 24.54
CA GLN A 398 9.75 -11.26 23.35
C GLN A 398 8.58 -11.54 22.36
N LYS A 399 8.05 -10.48 21.80
CA LYS A 399 6.98 -10.50 20.78
C LYS A 399 7.45 -10.01 19.41
N ASN A 400 8.73 -9.68 19.26
CA ASN A 400 9.27 -9.17 17.99
C ASN A 400 8.99 -10.10 16.82
N THR A 401 9.07 -11.42 17.03
CA THR A 401 8.87 -12.43 15.99
C THR A 401 7.43 -12.56 15.51
N GLU A 402 6.47 -12.12 16.31
CA GLU A 402 5.03 -12.24 16.04
C GLU A 402 4.28 -10.90 16.18
N ILE A 403 5.00 -9.77 16.25
CA ILE A 403 4.39 -8.45 16.47
C ILE A 403 3.32 -8.10 15.40
N HIS A 404 3.46 -8.61 14.20
CA HIS A 404 2.49 -8.44 13.11
C HIS A 404 1.10 -8.98 13.44
N GLU A 405 0.96 -9.90 14.40
CA GLU A 405 -0.34 -10.43 14.83
C GLU A 405 -1.12 -9.45 15.74
N THR A 406 -0.41 -8.56 16.46
CA THR A 406 -1.01 -7.77 17.53
C THR A 406 -0.79 -6.27 17.45
N PHE A 407 0.17 -5.79 16.65
CA PHE A 407 0.54 -4.37 16.60
C PHE A 407 -0.62 -3.47 16.18
N VAL A 408 -1.35 -3.87 15.14
CA VAL A 408 -2.61 -3.22 14.77
C VAL A 408 -3.74 -4.19 15.11
N PRO A 409 -4.56 -3.90 16.14
CA PRO A 409 -5.63 -4.81 16.53
C PRO A 409 -6.74 -4.87 15.47
N ALA A 410 -7.36 -6.03 15.31
CA ALA A 410 -8.61 -6.13 14.57
C ALA A 410 -9.74 -5.45 15.35
N ALA A 411 -10.79 -5.04 14.65
CA ALA A 411 -12.02 -4.65 15.31
C ALA A 411 -12.55 -5.81 16.17
N PRO A 412 -12.98 -5.55 17.39
CA PRO A 412 -13.66 -6.58 18.18
C PRO A 412 -14.97 -6.98 17.51
N GLU A 413 -15.43 -8.21 17.77
CA GLU A 413 -16.76 -8.62 17.33
C GLU A 413 -17.82 -7.64 17.88
N PRO A 414 -18.61 -7.02 17.01
CA PRO A 414 -19.60 -6.04 17.44
C PRO A 414 -20.78 -6.71 18.16
N PRO A 415 -21.50 -5.99 19.04
CA PRO A 415 -22.71 -6.53 19.66
C PRO A 415 -23.78 -6.80 18.61
N VAL A 416 -24.60 -7.82 18.84
CA VAL A 416 -25.81 -8.06 18.04
C VAL A 416 -26.76 -6.88 18.23
N PRO A 417 -27.27 -6.25 17.14
CA PRO A 417 -28.17 -5.10 17.24
C PRO A 417 -29.52 -5.49 17.89
N LEU A 418 -30.09 -4.58 18.66
CA LEU A 418 -31.35 -4.80 19.36
C LEU A 418 -32.56 -4.41 18.51
N ASP A 419 -32.36 -3.55 17.51
CA ASP A 419 -33.42 -3.00 16.65
C ASP A 419 -32.85 -2.50 15.30
N ASP A 420 -33.75 -2.19 14.37
CA ASP A 420 -33.42 -1.65 13.05
C ASP A 420 -32.65 -0.31 13.08
N PRO A 421 -32.95 0.66 13.96
CA PRO A 421 -32.15 1.88 14.06
C PRO A 421 -30.69 1.62 14.45
N GLN A 422 -30.45 0.74 15.42
CA GLN A 422 -29.09 0.37 15.83
C GLN A 422 -28.37 -0.35 14.70
N TRP A 423 -29.01 -1.30 14.04
CA TRP A 423 -28.48 -1.99 12.88
C TRP A 423 -28.10 -1.01 11.76
N SER A 424 -29.02 -0.09 11.41
CA SER A 424 -28.78 0.89 10.35
C SER A 424 -27.55 1.75 10.66
N THR A 425 -27.39 2.17 11.92
CA THR A 425 -26.22 2.96 12.36
C THR A 425 -24.92 2.17 12.19
N MET A 426 -24.91 0.89 12.59
CA MET A 426 -23.73 0.02 12.48
C MET A 426 -23.39 -0.24 11.00
N ARG A 427 -24.39 -0.67 10.22
CA ARG A 427 -24.25 -0.95 8.79
C ARG A 427 -23.72 0.28 8.02
N ASP A 428 -24.34 1.44 8.22
CA ASP A 428 -23.96 2.67 7.51
C ASP A 428 -22.54 3.11 7.90
N GLY A 429 -22.15 2.92 9.16
CA GLY A 429 -20.78 3.14 9.62
C GLY A 429 -19.76 2.22 8.91
N TRP A 430 -20.09 0.94 8.77
CA TRP A 430 -19.23 0.00 8.03
C TRP A 430 -19.15 0.31 6.53
N LEU A 431 -20.29 0.62 5.90
CA LEU A 431 -20.30 1.01 4.49
C LEU A 431 -19.50 2.29 4.24
N GLN A 432 -19.57 3.26 5.15
CA GLN A 432 -18.74 4.47 5.09
C GLN A 432 -17.25 4.12 5.24
N ALA A 433 -16.89 3.32 6.25
CA ALA A 433 -15.50 2.88 6.45
C ALA A 433 -14.95 2.12 5.23
N LEU A 434 -15.73 1.21 4.65
CA LEU A 434 -15.35 0.52 3.43
C LEU A 434 -15.09 1.48 2.26
N ARG A 435 -15.97 2.48 2.04
CA ARG A 435 -15.77 3.49 0.97
C ARG A 435 -14.53 4.34 1.19
N GLU A 436 -14.29 4.78 2.42
CA GLU A 436 -13.24 5.73 2.74
C GLU A 436 -11.87 5.07 2.94
N LYS A 437 -11.82 3.82 3.40
CA LYS A 437 -10.61 3.15 3.86
C LYS A 437 -10.20 1.94 3.04
N SER A 438 -11.17 1.20 2.50
CA SER A 438 -10.90 -0.01 1.70
C SER A 438 -11.00 0.25 0.20
N PHE A 439 -11.99 1.03 -0.21
CA PHE A 439 -12.34 1.27 -1.61
C PHE A 439 -12.18 2.74 -2.04
N ARG A 440 -11.39 3.51 -1.30
CA ARG A 440 -11.15 4.94 -1.61
C ARG A 440 -10.63 5.16 -3.02
N ALA A 441 -9.90 4.20 -3.56
CA ALA A 441 -9.31 4.26 -4.89
C ALA A 441 -10.29 3.96 -6.04
N TRP A 442 -11.55 3.62 -5.75
CA TRP A 442 -12.53 3.48 -6.82
C TRP A 442 -12.77 4.81 -7.53
N PRO A 443 -12.92 4.82 -8.87
CA PRO A 443 -13.21 6.04 -9.61
C PRO A 443 -14.44 6.75 -9.08
N ALA A 444 -14.31 8.03 -8.72
CA ALA A 444 -15.44 8.86 -8.30
C ALA A 444 -16.37 9.13 -9.47
N ASP A 445 -15.79 9.40 -10.65
CA ASP A 445 -16.48 9.61 -11.91
C ASP A 445 -16.03 8.49 -12.87
N PRO A 446 -16.70 7.32 -12.87
CA PRO A 446 -16.33 6.24 -13.77
C PRO A 446 -16.62 6.62 -15.21
N PRO A 447 -15.79 6.14 -16.18
CA PRO A 447 -16.08 6.36 -17.60
C PRO A 447 -17.40 5.70 -17.98
N ASP A 448 -17.96 6.14 -19.10
CA ASP A 448 -19.06 5.42 -19.73
C ASP A 448 -18.67 3.96 -19.93
N LEU A 449 -19.64 3.05 -19.83
CA LEU A 449 -19.37 1.62 -19.97
C LEU A 449 -18.82 1.25 -21.36
N ALA A 450 -19.01 2.10 -22.36
CA ALA A 450 -18.66 1.81 -23.76
C ALA A 450 -19.08 0.38 -24.15
N PHE A 451 -20.29 -0.01 -23.73
CA PHE A 451 -20.84 -1.35 -23.84
C PHE A 451 -21.07 -1.73 -25.30
N GLU A 452 -20.46 -2.82 -25.73
CA GLU A 452 -20.43 -3.22 -27.14
C GLU A 452 -20.66 -4.73 -27.31
N VAL A 453 -21.51 -5.13 -28.27
CA VAL A 453 -21.66 -6.54 -28.65
C VAL A 453 -20.57 -6.88 -29.67
N VAL A 454 -19.65 -7.74 -29.29
CA VAL A 454 -18.55 -8.15 -30.20
C VAL A 454 -18.82 -9.43 -30.95
N GLY A 455 -19.80 -10.22 -30.54
CA GLY A 455 -20.22 -11.41 -31.26
C GLY A 455 -21.47 -12.02 -30.67
N SER A 456 -22.33 -12.61 -31.51
CA SER A 456 -23.53 -13.33 -31.06
C SER A 456 -23.88 -14.45 -32.02
N ALA A 457 -24.33 -15.58 -31.49
CA ALA A 457 -24.84 -16.69 -32.26
C ALA A 457 -26.01 -17.41 -31.55
N VAL A 458 -26.84 -18.08 -32.30
CA VAL A 458 -27.93 -18.92 -31.76
C VAL A 458 -27.70 -20.37 -32.19
N ARG A 459 -27.63 -21.27 -31.21
CA ARG A 459 -27.51 -22.72 -31.42
C ARG A 459 -28.24 -23.45 -30.31
N ASP A 460 -28.78 -24.60 -30.59
CA ASP A 460 -29.40 -25.51 -29.60
C ASP A 460 -30.46 -24.83 -28.71
N GLY A 461 -31.18 -23.84 -29.28
CA GLY A 461 -32.24 -23.11 -28.57
C GLY A 461 -31.73 -22.06 -27.59
N VAL A 462 -30.42 -21.74 -27.57
CA VAL A 462 -29.85 -20.67 -26.77
C VAL A 462 -29.11 -19.66 -27.64
N ARG A 463 -29.13 -18.40 -27.18
CA ARG A 463 -28.32 -17.31 -27.71
C ARG A 463 -27.11 -17.12 -26.81
N PHE A 464 -25.94 -17.21 -27.42
CA PHE A 464 -24.66 -16.84 -26.80
C PHE A 464 -24.18 -15.50 -27.36
N ALA A 465 -23.82 -14.56 -26.51
CA ALA A 465 -23.29 -13.26 -26.90
C ALA A 465 -22.09 -12.86 -26.07
N ALA A 466 -21.07 -12.30 -26.70
CA ALA A 466 -19.90 -11.71 -26.07
C ALA A 466 -20.04 -10.19 -26.08
N TYR A 467 -19.77 -9.56 -24.95
CA TYR A 467 -19.84 -8.10 -24.74
C TYR A 467 -18.54 -7.59 -24.16
N ASP A 468 -18.04 -6.50 -24.72
CA ASP A 468 -16.95 -5.74 -24.11
C ASP A 468 -17.48 -4.50 -23.40
N PHE A 469 -16.86 -4.11 -22.30
CA PHE A 469 -17.18 -2.90 -21.55
C PHE A 469 -15.97 -2.33 -20.84
N ASP A 470 -15.99 -1.01 -20.60
CA ASP A 470 -14.94 -0.32 -19.88
C ASP A 470 -15.25 -0.34 -18.36
N SER A 471 -14.42 -1.06 -17.59
CA SER A 471 -14.49 -1.04 -16.13
C SER A 471 -13.98 0.29 -15.58
N GLN A 472 -12.83 0.72 -16.06
CA GLN A 472 -12.25 2.05 -15.83
C GLN A 472 -11.26 2.39 -16.95
N GLN A 473 -10.63 3.57 -16.88
CA GLN A 473 -9.61 3.95 -17.86
C GLN A 473 -8.51 2.88 -17.96
N ALA A 474 -8.14 2.49 -19.16
CA ALA A 474 -7.23 1.39 -19.52
C ALA A 474 -7.70 -0.03 -19.15
N ILE A 475 -8.82 -0.23 -18.49
CA ILE A 475 -9.32 -1.58 -18.13
C ILE A 475 -10.60 -1.87 -18.88
N ARG A 476 -10.47 -2.62 -19.98
CA ARG A 476 -11.57 -3.14 -20.79
C ARG A 476 -11.76 -4.63 -20.54
N LEU A 477 -12.96 -5.03 -20.17
CA LEU A 477 -13.30 -6.39 -19.80
C LEU A 477 -14.31 -6.99 -20.76
N ARG A 478 -14.31 -8.33 -20.86
CA ARG A 478 -15.29 -9.11 -21.60
C ARG A 478 -16.19 -9.90 -20.68
N MET A 479 -17.49 -9.87 -20.95
CA MET A 479 -18.45 -10.80 -20.35
C MET A 479 -19.17 -11.60 -21.42
N TYR A 480 -19.58 -12.80 -21.08
CA TYR A 480 -20.36 -13.69 -21.94
C TYR A 480 -21.75 -13.88 -21.37
N MET A 481 -22.77 -13.76 -22.20
CA MET A 481 -24.16 -14.00 -21.81
C MET A 481 -24.76 -15.15 -22.62
N VAL A 482 -25.37 -16.09 -21.92
CA VAL A 482 -26.11 -17.21 -22.50
C VAL A 482 -27.54 -17.14 -22.01
N GLN A 483 -28.50 -17.16 -22.91
CA GLN A 483 -29.94 -17.11 -22.58
C GLN A 483 -30.77 -17.93 -23.55
N PRO A 484 -31.97 -18.41 -23.17
CA PRO A 484 -32.89 -19.05 -24.09
C PRO A 484 -33.18 -18.15 -25.33
N ASP A 485 -33.15 -18.71 -26.52
CA ASP A 485 -33.55 -17.96 -27.73
C ASP A 485 -35.06 -17.91 -27.81
N GLY A 486 -35.65 -16.71 -27.91
CA GLY A 486 -37.09 -16.51 -28.00
C GLY A 486 -37.54 -15.12 -27.59
N PRO A 487 -38.86 -14.85 -27.67
CA PRO A 487 -39.41 -13.52 -27.39
C PRO A 487 -39.56 -13.21 -25.90
N ASN A 488 -39.40 -14.18 -25.01
CA ASN A 488 -39.59 -14.02 -23.57
C ASN A 488 -38.30 -13.57 -22.94
N LEU A 489 -38.40 -12.62 -22.01
CA LEU A 489 -37.27 -12.25 -21.13
C LEU A 489 -36.96 -13.40 -20.13
N PRO A 490 -35.71 -13.56 -19.72
CA PRO A 490 -35.37 -14.51 -18.70
C PRO A 490 -36.02 -14.11 -17.35
N GLN A 491 -36.39 -15.10 -16.54
CA GLN A 491 -37.02 -14.86 -15.23
C GLN A 491 -36.00 -14.31 -14.21
N ARG A 492 -34.71 -14.61 -14.40
CA ARG A 492 -33.58 -14.13 -13.62
C ARG A 492 -32.30 -14.18 -14.40
N ILE A 493 -31.32 -13.43 -13.96
CA ILE A 493 -29.96 -13.44 -14.48
C ILE A 493 -29.02 -13.96 -13.40
N VAL A 494 -28.24 -14.98 -13.69
CA VAL A 494 -27.18 -15.48 -12.81
C VAL A 494 -25.86 -14.95 -13.32
N VAL A 495 -25.19 -14.11 -12.54
CA VAL A 495 -23.86 -13.57 -12.84
C VAL A 495 -22.83 -14.40 -12.12
N HIS A 496 -22.02 -15.13 -12.86
CA HIS A 496 -20.91 -15.95 -12.38
C HIS A 496 -19.64 -15.11 -12.37
N VAL A 497 -19.08 -14.90 -11.19
CA VAL A 497 -17.77 -14.25 -11.00
C VAL A 497 -16.70 -15.34 -11.02
N LEU A 498 -15.88 -15.35 -12.07
CA LEU A 498 -15.01 -16.47 -12.40
C LEU A 498 -13.57 -16.23 -11.93
N ASP A 499 -12.96 -17.26 -11.40
CA ASP A 499 -11.51 -17.46 -11.35
C ASP A 499 -11.01 -18.23 -12.60
N ASP A 500 -9.71 -18.50 -12.71
CA ASP A 500 -9.14 -19.22 -13.85
C ASP A 500 -9.68 -20.66 -14.02
N PRO A 501 -9.87 -21.47 -12.97
CA PRO A 501 -10.53 -22.77 -13.07
C PRO A 501 -11.95 -22.68 -13.60
N ALA A 502 -12.80 -21.85 -13.02
CA ALA A 502 -14.19 -21.70 -13.42
C ALA A 502 -14.33 -21.12 -14.84
N LEU A 503 -13.46 -20.20 -15.25
CA LEU A 503 -13.38 -19.73 -16.64
C LEU A 503 -13.03 -20.88 -17.59
N THR A 504 -12.05 -21.71 -17.23
CA THR A 504 -11.64 -22.87 -18.02
C THR A 504 -12.81 -23.85 -18.23
N GLU A 505 -13.59 -24.14 -17.19
CA GLU A 505 -14.79 -25.00 -17.28
C GLU A 505 -15.86 -24.39 -18.20
N MET A 506 -16.13 -23.09 -18.08
CA MET A 506 -17.06 -22.39 -18.95
C MET A 506 -16.62 -22.43 -20.41
N LEU A 507 -15.34 -22.17 -20.68
CA LEU A 507 -14.77 -22.23 -22.03
C LEU A 507 -14.83 -23.65 -22.60
N ALA A 508 -14.54 -24.70 -21.81
CA ALA A 508 -14.62 -26.09 -22.22
C ALA A 508 -16.04 -26.46 -22.70
N ALA A 509 -17.05 -26.02 -21.96
CA ALA A 509 -18.44 -26.29 -22.32
C ALA A 509 -18.87 -25.51 -23.58
N TYR A 510 -18.78 -24.19 -23.57
CA TYR A 510 -19.41 -23.38 -24.62
C TYR A 510 -18.64 -23.36 -25.94
N GLN A 511 -17.35 -23.68 -25.99
CA GLN A 511 -16.64 -23.82 -27.28
C GLN A 511 -17.21 -24.89 -28.19
N VAL A 512 -17.92 -25.88 -27.64
CA VAL A 512 -18.58 -26.97 -28.42
C VAL A 512 -19.47 -26.38 -29.53
N ALA A 513 -20.17 -25.30 -29.24
CA ALA A 513 -21.10 -24.66 -30.19
C ALA A 513 -20.72 -23.20 -30.57
N PHE A 514 -19.92 -22.52 -29.75
CA PHE A 514 -19.70 -21.08 -29.83
C PHE A 514 -18.23 -20.67 -29.90
N ALA A 515 -17.34 -21.51 -30.43
CA ALA A 515 -15.91 -21.24 -30.54
C ALA A 515 -15.56 -19.90 -31.20
N GLU A 516 -16.35 -19.47 -32.19
CA GLU A 516 -16.15 -18.16 -32.86
C GLU A 516 -16.43 -16.97 -31.94
N GLN A 517 -17.41 -17.07 -31.04
CA GLN A 517 -17.77 -16.03 -30.08
C GLN A 517 -16.80 -15.98 -28.86
N LEU A 518 -15.98 -17.02 -28.72
CA LEU A 518 -14.90 -17.13 -27.73
C LEU A 518 -13.53 -16.76 -28.33
N SER A 519 -13.53 -16.11 -29.51
CA SER A 519 -12.29 -15.63 -30.15
C SER A 519 -11.45 -14.78 -29.19
N GLY A 520 -10.13 -15.05 -29.18
CA GLY A 520 -9.17 -14.40 -28.29
C GLY A 520 -9.02 -15.06 -26.90
N GLU A 521 -9.83 -16.08 -26.57
CA GLU A 521 -9.59 -16.93 -25.38
C GLU A 521 -8.65 -18.09 -25.72
N THR A 522 -7.92 -18.58 -24.70
CA THR A 522 -7.19 -19.83 -24.78
C THR A 522 -8.15 -20.98 -24.50
N LEU A 523 -8.61 -21.65 -25.58
CA LEU A 523 -9.61 -22.70 -25.45
C LEU A 523 -9.00 -24.00 -24.90
N PRO A 524 -9.59 -24.57 -23.82
CA PRO A 524 -9.22 -25.89 -23.30
C PRO A 524 -9.74 -27.04 -24.18
N GLU A 525 -9.64 -28.30 -23.74
CA GLU A 525 -10.35 -29.41 -24.38
C GLU A 525 -11.88 -29.24 -24.26
N ALA A 526 -12.61 -29.47 -25.35
CA ALA A 526 -14.07 -29.28 -25.37
C ALA A 526 -14.81 -30.35 -24.56
N ASP A 527 -15.78 -29.94 -23.75
CA ASP A 527 -16.63 -30.80 -22.93
C ASP A 527 -18.09 -30.76 -23.43
N ALA A 528 -18.43 -31.71 -24.32
CA ALA A 528 -19.76 -31.81 -24.90
C ALA A 528 -20.85 -32.21 -23.89
N GLU A 529 -20.50 -32.95 -22.84
CA GLU A 529 -21.46 -33.36 -21.80
C GLU A 529 -21.79 -32.16 -20.89
N ALA A 530 -20.77 -31.41 -20.46
CA ALA A 530 -20.98 -30.19 -19.68
C ALA A 530 -21.82 -29.19 -20.47
N TYR A 531 -21.55 -28.97 -21.75
CA TYR A 531 -22.37 -28.13 -22.63
C TYR A 531 -23.83 -28.55 -22.64
N ARG A 532 -24.11 -29.84 -22.91
CA ARG A 532 -25.47 -30.38 -22.98
C ARG A 532 -26.22 -30.15 -21.66
N VAL A 533 -25.60 -30.48 -20.52
CA VAL A 533 -26.19 -30.34 -19.18
C VAL A 533 -26.52 -28.86 -18.87
N GLN A 534 -25.57 -27.96 -19.16
CA GLN A 534 -25.75 -26.52 -18.91
C GLN A 534 -26.86 -25.92 -19.76
N VAL A 535 -26.93 -26.25 -21.08
CA VAL A 535 -27.95 -25.75 -21.98
C VAL A 535 -29.34 -26.28 -21.59
N GLU A 536 -29.47 -27.57 -21.29
CA GLU A 536 -30.73 -28.17 -20.85
C GLU A 536 -31.26 -27.51 -19.56
N ALA A 537 -30.39 -27.30 -18.58
CA ALA A 537 -30.73 -26.65 -17.31
C ALA A 537 -31.15 -25.19 -17.51
N LEU A 538 -30.41 -24.41 -18.33
CA LEU A 538 -30.66 -23.01 -18.62
C LEU A 538 -32.03 -22.82 -19.33
N VAL A 539 -32.33 -23.65 -20.37
CA VAL A 539 -33.58 -23.60 -21.10
C VAL A 539 -34.76 -24.01 -20.19
N ALA A 540 -34.60 -25.07 -19.40
CA ALA A 540 -35.65 -25.53 -18.49
C ALA A 540 -35.98 -24.50 -17.41
N ALA A 541 -34.97 -23.78 -16.89
CA ALA A 541 -35.12 -22.77 -15.85
C ALA A 541 -35.53 -21.39 -16.37
N GLN A 542 -35.54 -21.17 -17.70
CA GLN A 542 -35.78 -19.86 -18.33
C GLN A 542 -34.89 -18.75 -17.73
N GLN A 543 -33.60 -19.01 -17.58
CA GLN A 543 -32.62 -18.13 -16.99
C GLN A 543 -31.62 -17.60 -18.02
N ALA A 544 -31.01 -16.44 -17.75
CA ALA A 544 -29.81 -16.01 -18.42
C ALA A 544 -28.61 -16.22 -17.48
N HIS A 545 -27.50 -16.69 -18.02
CA HIS A 545 -26.24 -16.79 -17.32
C HIS A 545 -25.25 -15.79 -17.93
N VAL A 546 -24.62 -15.01 -17.07
CA VAL A 546 -23.56 -14.05 -17.42
C VAL A 546 -22.28 -14.51 -16.74
N TYR A 547 -21.22 -14.60 -17.51
CA TYR A 547 -19.91 -15.03 -17.06
C TYR A 547 -18.94 -13.85 -17.15
N ILE A 548 -18.35 -13.45 -16.03
CA ILE A 548 -17.37 -12.38 -15.94
C ILE A 548 -16.08 -12.85 -15.27
N ALA A 549 -14.97 -12.72 -15.98
CA ALA A 549 -13.63 -12.82 -15.42
C ALA A 549 -13.12 -11.40 -15.13
N PRO A 550 -12.90 -11.02 -13.86
CA PRO A 550 -12.36 -9.70 -13.53
C PRO A 550 -10.90 -9.57 -14.00
N ARG A 551 -10.33 -8.33 -13.90
CA ARG A 551 -8.95 -8.06 -14.32
C ARG A 551 -7.94 -9.09 -13.84
N GLY A 552 -6.97 -9.42 -14.68
CA GLY A 552 -5.91 -10.38 -14.41
C GLY A 552 -6.30 -11.84 -14.57
N ILE A 553 -7.48 -12.12 -15.16
CA ILE A 553 -8.00 -13.46 -15.40
C ILE A 553 -8.39 -13.58 -16.89
N GLY A 554 -8.14 -14.75 -17.50
CA GLY A 554 -8.47 -15.04 -18.89
C GLY A 554 -7.82 -14.06 -19.86
N ARG A 555 -8.61 -13.40 -20.69
CA ARG A 555 -8.13 -12.45 -21.73
C ARG A 555 -7.29 -11.29 -21.18
N THR A 556 -7.52 -10.91 -19.93
CA THR A 556 -6.80 -9.82 -19.27
C THR A 556 -5.69 -10.32 -18.37
N ALA A 557 -5.37 -11.63 -18.41
CA ALA A 557 -4.29 -12.22 -17.65
C ALA A 557 -2.94 -11.61 -18.08
N TRP A 558 -2.12 -11.29 -17.10
CA TRP A 558 -0.73 -10.89 -17.26
C TRP A 558 0.22 -12.04 -16.93
N ASP A 559 1.54 -11.83 -17.03
CA ASP A 559 2.56 -12.84 -16.77
C ASP A 559 2.23 -13.66 -15.50
N PRO A 560 1.96 -14.98 -15.62
CA PRO A 560 1.54 -15.83 -14.51
C PRO A 560 2.69 -16.23 -13.56
N SER A 561 3.93 -15.81 -13.84
CA SER A 561 5.05 -16.15 -12.98
C SER A 561 4.81 -15.66 -11.54
N PRO A 562 5.07 -16.49 -10.51
CA PRO A 562 4.78 -16.15 -9.12
C PRO A 562 5.41 -14.81 -8.69
N ARG A 563 6.61 -14.52 -9.20
CA ARG A 563 7.28 -13.25 -8.93
C ARG A 563 6.46 -12.06 -9.48
N LYS A 564 5.99 -12.12 -10.72
CA LYS A 564 5.23 -11.02 -11.35
C LYS A 564 3.89 -10.82 -10.65
N GLN A 565 3.19 -11.90 -10.33
CA GLN A 565 1.92 -11.83 -9.58
C GLN A 565 2.10 -11.07 -8.25
N VAL A 566 3.12 -11.42 -7.47
CA VAL A 566 3.45 -10.72 -6.22
C VAL A 566 3.77 -9.25 -6.47
N GLN A 567 4.55 -8.93 -7.51
CA GLN A 567 4.94 -7.55 -7.78
C GLN A 567 3.77 -6.69 -8.29
N HIS A 568 2.85 -7.24 -9.06
CA HIS A 568 1.61 -6.54 -9.43
C HIS A 568 0.75 -6.22 -8.20
N GLN A 569 0.55 -7.18 -7.29
CA GLN A 569 -0.17 -6.92 -6.04
C GLN A 569 0.50 -5.81 -5.22
N ARG A 570 1.84 -5.79 -5.14
CA ARG A 570 2.59 -4.71 -4.45
C ARG A 570 2.43 -3.35 -5.12
N ARG A 571 2.34 -3.28 -6.45
CA ARG A 571 2.04 -2.02 -7.17
C ARG A 571 0.64 -1.50 -6.87
N PHE A 572 -0.38 -2.37 -6.84
CA PHE A 572 -1.72 -1.99 -6.38
C PHE A 572 -1.66 -1.40 -4.96
N TYR A 573 -0.96 -2.07 -4.05
CA TYR A 573 -0.81 -1.62 -2.68
C TYR A 573 -0.19 -0.22 -2.58
N LEU A 574 0.87 0.06 -3.33
CA LEU A 574 1.50 1.38 -3.35
C LEU A 574 0.58 2.49 -3.88
N LEU A 575 -0.35 2.15 -4.75
CA LEU A 575 -1.38 3.07 -5.27
C LEU A 575 -2.59 3.24 -4.33
N GLY A 576 -2.55 2.66 -3.13
CA GLY A 576 -3.66 2.69 -2.19
C GLY A 576 -4.83 1.80 -2.59
N GLN A 577 -4.53 0.68 -3.22
CA GLN A 577 -5.48 -0.29 -3.76
C GLN A 577 -5.11 -1.72 -3.31
N THR A 578 -6.02 -2.66 -3.52
CA THR A 578 -5.71 -4.09 -3.59
C THR A 578 -6.26 -4.65 -4.89
N LEU A 579 -5.66 -5.71 -5.41
CA LEU A 579 -6.18 -6.38 -6.60
C LEU A 579 -7.62 -6.83 -6.39
N ASP A 580 -7.93 -7.42 -5.24
CA ASP A 580 -9.29 -7.89 -4.93
C ASP A 580 -10.28 -6.72 -4.80
N GLY A 581 -9.86 -5.59 -4.19
CA GLY A 581 -10.69 -4.38 -4.13
C GLY A 581 -11.03 -3.83 -5.51
N MET A 582 -10.09 -3.92 -6.46
CA MET A 582 -10.35 -3.51 -7.85
C MET A 582 -11.16 -4.56 -8.63
N ARG A 583 -11.07 -5.85 -8.30
CA ARG A 583 -11.96 -6.90 -8.82
C ARG A 583 -13.39 -6.73 -8.31
N VAL A 584 -13.60 -6.30 -7.08
CA VAL A 584 -14.94 -5.89 -6.60
C VAL A 584 -15.50 -4.78 -7.49
N TRP A 585 -14.67 -3.79 -7.84
CA TRP A 585 -15.07 -2.74 -8.78
C TRP A 585 -15.45 -3.31 -10.15
N ASP A 586 -14.66 -4.21 -10.71
CA ASP A 586 -14.95 -4.84 -12.01
C ASP A 586 -16.31 -5.56 -12.03
N VAL A 587 -16.62 -6.31 -10.97
CA VAL A 587 -17.91 -7.00 -10.82
C VAL A 587 -19.07 -6.02 -10.74
N ARG A 588 -18.91 -4.90 -10.01
CA ARG A 588 -19.90 -3.83 -9.97
C ARG A 588 -20.17 -3.26 -11.37
N ARG A 589 -19.11 -2.98 -12.14
CA ARG A 589 -19.24 -2.48 -13.52
C ARG A 589 -19.90 -3.51 -14.44
N ALA A 590 -19.59 -4.80 -14.26
CA ALA A 590 -20.28 -5.87 -15.00
C ALA A 590 -21.78 -5.94 -14.68
N ILE A 591 -22.18 -5.79 -13.40
CA ILE A 591 -23.60 -5.71 -13.00
C ILE A 591 -24.28 -4.50 -13.67
N GLN A 592 -23.62 -3.34 -13.71
CA GLN A 592 -24.12 -2.15 -14.39
C GLN A 592 -24.24 -2.36 -15.91
N ALA A 593 -23.27 -3.06 -16.52
CA ALA A 593 -23.31 -3.41 -17.94
C ALA A 593 -24.48 -4.38 -18.27
N VAL A 594 -24.72 -5.39 -17.42
CA VAL A 594 -25.87 -6.29 -17.54
C VAL A 594 -27.20 -5.53 -17.49
N ARG A 595 -27.31 -4.55 -16.59
CA ARG A 595 -28.52 -3.71 -16.46
C ARG A 595 -28.70 -2.75 -17.65
N ALA A 596 -27.61 -2.34 -18.29
CA ALA A 596 -27.64 -1.50 -19.48
C ALA A 596 -27.99 -2.28 -20.76
N ALA A 597 -27.89 -3.61 -20.73
CA ALA A 597 -28.26 -4.45 -21.86
C ALA A 597 -29.77 -4.36 -22.19
N ASP A 598 -30.12 -4.31 -23.46
CA ASP A 598 -31.49 -4.14 -23.94
C ASP A 598 -32.44 -5.21 -23.35
N GLY A 599 -33.53 -4.77 -22.73
CA GLY A 599 -34.60 -5.62 -22.22
C GLY A 599 -34.35 -6.24 -20.82
N LEU A 600 -33.23 -5.98 -20.15
CA LEU A 600 -32.87 -6.63 -18.88
C LEU A 600 -32.86 -5.73 -17.61
N PRO A 601 -33.26 -4.46 -17.62
CA PRO A 601 -33.02 -3.55 -16.48
C PRO A 601 -33.67 -3.96 -15.17
N ASP A 602 -34.80 -4.67 -15.21
CA ASP A 602 -35.60 -5.04 -14.03
C ASP A 602 -35.59 -6.53 -13.71
N VAL A 603 -34.86 -7.36 -14.46
CA VAL A 603 -34.75 -8.79 -14.17
C VAL A 603 -33.91 -8.99 -12.89
N PRO A 604 -34.37 -9.84 -11.93
CA PRO A 604 -33.62 -10.12 -10.71
C PRO A 604 -32.22 -10.70 -11.02
N ILE A 605 -31.19 -10.16 -10.37
CA ILE A 605 -29.81 -10.63 -10.48
C ILE A 605 -29.47 -11.52 -9.29
N HIS A 606 -28.92 -12.70 -9.57
CA HIS A 606 -28.26 -13.57 -8.62
C HIS A 606 -26.75 -13.53 -8.89
N LEU A 607 -25.93 -13.42 -7.86
CA LEU A 607 -24.47 -13.51 -7.98
C LEU A 607 -24.03 -14.91 -7.54
N HIS A 608 -23.10 -15.47 -8.28
CA HIS A 608 -22.45 -16.74 -7.96
C HIS A 608 -20.94 -16.58 -8.00
N GLY A 609 -20.23 -17.14 -7.03
CA GLY A 609 -18.78 -17.20 -6.97
C GLY A 609 -18.31 -18.24 -5.98
N ALA A 610 -17.03 -18.64 -6.09
CA ALA A 610 -16.40 -19.58 -5.18
C ALA A 610 -15.07 -19.03 -4.63
N GLY A 611 -14.67 -19.44 -3.43
CA GLY A 611 -13.43 -19.01 -2.79
C GLY A 611 -13.32 -17.48 -2.70
N THR A 612 -12.20 -16.92 -3.16
CA THR A 612 -11.98 -15.46 -3.19
C THR A 612 -13.03 -14.75 -4.04
N MET A 613 -13.50 -15.35 -5.16
CA MET A 613 -14.54 -14.75 -6.01
C MET A 613 -15.90 -14.69 -5.31
N ALA A 614 -16.19 -15.60 -4.39
CA ALA A 614 -17.37 -15.49 -3.51
C ALA A 614 -17.30 -14.24 -2.64
N GLY A 615 -16.14 -13.97 -2.04
CA GLY A 615 -15.92 -12.75 -1.26
C GLY A 615 -16.02 -11.48 -2.11
N ILE A 616 -15.47 -11.49 -3.33
CA ILE A 616 -15.58 -10.37 -4.28
C ILE A 616 -17.03 -10.12 -4.67
N ALA A 617 -17.81 -11.17 -4.96
CA ALA A 617 -19.24 -11.07 -5.27
C ALA A 617 -20.03 -10.53 -4.07
N LEU A 618 -19.74 -10.99 -2.85
CA LEU A 618 -20.35 -10.49 -1.61
C LEU A 618 -20.11 -8.98 -1.48
N TYR A 619 -18.87 -8.51 -1.56
CA TYR A 619 -18.57 -7.08 -1.42
C TYR A 619 -19.15 -6.25 -2.56
N ALA A 620 -19.20 -6.75 -3.80
CA ALA A 620 -19.86 -6.05 -4.91
C ALA A 620 -21.36 -5.84 -4.64
N SER A 621 -22.03 -6.83 -4.04
CA SER A 621 -23.47 -6.76 -3.71
C SER A 621 -23.81 -5.66 -2.70
N LEU A 622 -22.87 -5.32 -1.80
CA LEU A 622 -23.08 -4.27 -0.80
C LEU A 622 -23.20 -2.86 -1.41
N PHE A 623 -22.71 -2.69 -2.64
CA PHE A 623 -22.69 -1.39 -3.34
C PHE A 623 -23.56 -1.35 -4.60
N GLU A 624 -24.19 -2.48 -4.97
CA GLU A 624 -25.09 -2.56 -6.12
C GLU A 624 -26.51 -2.92 -5.68
N PRO A 625 -27.51 -2.09 -6.00
CA PRO A 625 -28.88 -2.32 -5.57
C PRO A 625 -29.53 -3.51 -6.31
N ARG A 626 -30.56 -4.08 -5.72
CA ARG A 626 -31.43 -5.10 -6.35
C ARG A 626 -30.70 -6.41 -6.74
N ILE A 627 -29.75 -6.86 -5.93
CA ILE A 627 -29.25 -8.23 -5.98
C ILE A 627 -30.22 -9.09 -5.16
N ALA A 628 -30.85 -10.06 -5.80
CA ALA A 628 -31.87 -10.87 -5.16
C ALA A 628 -31.31 -12.03 -4.37
N GLN A 629 -30.20 -12.61 -4.83
CA GLN A 629 -29.56 -13.76 -4.18
C GLN A 629 -28.06 -13.76 -4.40
N LEU A 630 -27.31 -14.29 -3.44
CA LEU A 630 -25.91 -14.66 -3.56
C LEU A 630 -25.77 -16.16 -3.29
N ASP A 631 -25.14 -16.88 -4.23
CA ASP A 631 -24.76 -18.28 -4.09
C ASP A 631 -23.24 -18.33 -3.97
N LEU A 632 -22.71 -18.56 -2.76
CA LEU A 632 -21.31 -18.38 -2.42
C LEU A 632 -20.73 -19.71 -1.95
N GLY A 633 -19.88 -20.32 -2.81
CA GLY A 633 -19.16 -21.55 -2.52
C GLY A 633 -17.83 -21.27 -1.83
N ASP A 634 -17.45 -22.10 -0.85
CA ASP A 634 -16.15 -22.02 -0.15
C ASP A 634 -15.80 -20.59 0.28
N LEU A 635 -16.79 -19.79 0.71
CA LEU A 635 -16.56 -18.42 1.15
C LEU A 635 -15.66 -18.41 2.39
N PRO A 636 -14.49 -17.73 2.36
CA PRO A 636 -13.65 -17.60 3.54
C PRO A 636 -14.41 -16.98 4.72
N ALA A 637 -14.27 -17.57 5.92
CA ALA A 637 -14.97 -17.09 7.11
C ALA A 637 -14.34 -15.82 7.72
N ASP A 638 -13.12 -15.50 7.32
CA ASP A 638 -12.39 -14.32 7.76
C ASP A 638 -11.51 -13.74 6.65
N HIS A 639 -11.08 -12.49 6.81
CA HIS A 639 -10.20 -11.82 5.85
C HIS A 639 -8.72 -12.24 5.96
N ARG A 640 -8.34 -13.13 6.87
CA ARG A 640 -7.00 -13.70 6.87
C ARG A 640 -6.77 -14.56 5.61
N HIS A 641 -7.85 -15.13 5.10
CA HIS A 641 -7.86 -16.03 3.94
C HIS A 641 -8.38 -15.35 2.66
N GLY A 642 -8.71 -14.06 2.70
CA GLY A 642 -9.20 -13.25 1.60
C GLY A 642 -10.71 -12.96 1.65
N PRO A 643 -11.23 -12.11 0.77
CA PRO A 643 -10.47 -11.23 -0.12
C PRO A 643 -9.61 -10.21 0.63
N TYR A 644 -8.52 -9.76 0.01
CA TYR A 644 -7.63 -8.78 0.60
C TYR A 644 -8.09 -7.37 0.27
N LEU A 645 -8.54 -6.63 1.31
CA LEU A 645 -9.11 -5.28 1.20
C LEU A 645 -8.44 -4.36 2.22
N LEU A 646 -7.95 -3.18 1.82
CA LEU A 646 -7.22 -2.29 2.73
C LEU A 646 -8.04 -2.00 4.01
N ASN A 647 -7.41 -2.18 5.17
CA ASN A 647 -7.93 -1.80 6.49
C ASN A 647 -9.25 -2.50 6.92
N VAL A 648 -9.81 -3.41 6.14
CA VAL A 648 -11.15 -3.95 6.39
C VAL A 648 -11.31 -4.52 7.80
N ASN A 649 -10.32 -5.25 8.32
CA ASN A 649 -10.35 -5.83 9.66
C ASN A 649 -10.27 -4.81 10.80
N ARG A 650 -10.02 -3.52 10.51
CA ARG A 650 -10.14 -2.45 11.51
C ARG A 650 -11.59 -2.05 11.80
N TYR A 651 -12.53 -2.53 11.00
CA TYR A 651 -13.93 -2.12 11.06
C TYR A 651 -14.89 -3.30 11.13
N LEU A 652 -14.67 -4.35 10.35
CA LEU A 652 -15.53 -5.52 10.23
C LEU A 652 -14.77 -6.74 9.72
N ASP A 653 -15.42 -7.92 9.79
CA ASP A 653 -14.94 -9.14 9.15
C ASP A 653 -16.06 -9.77 8.31
N MET A 654 -15.82 -10.95 7.72
CA MET A 654 -16.73 -11.62 6.78
C MET A 654 -18.15 -11.85 7.34
N PRO A 655 -18.35 -12.25 8.61
CA PRO A 655 -19.70 -12.45 9.15
C PRO A 655 -20.56 -11.18 9.17
N GLN A 656 -19.93 -10.00 9.39
CA GLN A 656 -20.62 -8.71 9.32
C GLN A 656 -20.98 -8.34 7.88
N ALA A 657 -20.10 -8.64 6.90
CA ALA A 657 -20.39 -8.42 5.50
C ALA A 657 -21.56 -9.29 5.01
N VAL A 658 -21.62 -10.56 5.45
CA VAL A 658 -22.75 -11.45 5.17
C VAL A 658 -24.05 -10.93 5.82
N ALA A 659 -24.00 -10.45 7.06
CA ALA A 659 -25.17 -9.85 7.72
C ALA A 659 -25.69 -8.62 6.95
N MET A 660 -24.78 -7.75 6.45
CA MET A 660 -25.17 -6.59 5.64
C MET A 660 -25.86 -7.01 4.32
N ALA A 661 -25.34 -8.02 3.65
CA ALA A 661 -25.92 -8.53 2.40
C ALA A 661 -27.27 -9.22 2.64
N ALA A 662 -27.42 -9.96 3.75
CA ALA A 662 -28.64 -10.70 4.12
C ALA A 662 -29.85 -9.79 4.37
N GLN A 663 -29.65 -8.50 4.64
CA GLN A 663 -30.75 -7.53 4.78
C GLN A 663 -31.57 -7.36 3.49
N HIS A 664 -30.94 -7.51 2.32
CA HIS A 664 -31.57 -7.20 1.03
C HIS A 664 -31.49 -8.32 0.01
N SER A 665 -30.73 -9.37 0.30
CA SER A 665 -30.46 -10.49 -0.58
C SER A 665 -30.59 -11.80 0.18
N ARG A 666 -31.04 -12.85 -0.48
CA ARG A 666 -30.92 -14.20 0.06
C ARG A 666 -29.48 -14.69 -0.09
N ILE A 667 -28.88 -15.13 0.98
CA ILE A 667 -27.51 -15.67 0.98
C ILE A 667 -27.57 -17.18 1.08
N VAL A 668 -26.91 -17.89 0.17
CA VAL A 668 -26.73 -19.33 0.18
C VAL A 668 -25.24 -19.61 0.27
N LEU A 669 -24.79 -20.12 1.42
CA LEU A 669 -23.42 -20.53 1.63
C LEU A 669 -23.32 -22.03 1.36
N GLN A 670 -22.37 -22.43 0.46
CA GLN A 670 -22.09 -23.81 0.12
C GLN A 670 -20.78 -24.22 0.78
N ASP A 671 -20.72 -25.46 1.29
CA ASP A 671 -19.54 -26.05 1.94
C ASP A 671 -19.00 -25.23 3.13
N ALA A 672 -19.88 -24.52 3.85
CA ALA A 672 -19.56 -23.64 4.96
C ALA A 672 -19.96 -24.21 6.32
N ASP A 673 -19.13 -24.05 7.37
CA ASP A 673 -19.52 -24.38 8.75
C ASP A 673 -20.47 -23.31 9.30
N PRO A 674 -21.72 -23.64 9.66
CA PRO A 674 -22.66 -22.64 10.20
C PRO A 674 -22.19 -21.92 11.47
N GLN A 675 -21.18 -22.45 12.20
CA GLN A 675 -20.65 -21.83 13.41
C GLN A 675 -19.86 -20.55 13.09
N ASP A 676 -19.14 -20.53 11.98
CA ASP A 676 -18.35 -19.39 11.53
C ASP A 676 -19.23 -18.17 11.22
N TRP A 677 -20.51 -18.40 10.92
CA TRP A 677 -21.48 -17.37 10.52
C TRP A 677 -22.49 -17.03 11.62
N SER A 678 -22.20 -17.41 12.86
CA SER A 678 -23.07 -17.21 14.02
C SER A 678 -23.48 -15.75 14.21
N TYR A 679 -22.59 -14.78 13.99
CA TYR A 679 -22.91 -13.37 14.07
C TYR A 679 -24.02 -12.98 13.08
N ALA A 680 -23.89 -13.32 11.80
CA ALA A 680 -24.90 -13.01 10.79
C ALA A 680 -26.27 -13.64 11.12
N LYS A 681 -26.26 -14.89 11.55
CA LYS A 681 -27.47 -15.59 12.01
C LYS A 681 -28.11 -14.88 13.20
N ASN A 682 -27.32 -14.50 14.20
CA ASN A 682 -27.82 -13.80 15.39
C ASN A 682 -28.44 -12.45 15.03
N VAL A 683 -27.90 -11.71 14.05
CA VAL A 683 -28.47 -10.46 13.54
C VAL A 683 -29.83 -10.72 12.88
N ILE A 684 -29.92 -11.72 11.99
CA ILE A 684 -31.18 -12.11 11.32
C ILE A 684 -32.26 -12.46 12.33
N ASP A 685 -31.92 -13.28 13.32
CA ASP A 685 -32.84 -13.71 14.38
C ASP A 685 -33.29 -12.53 15.26
N ALA A 686 -32.36 -11.66 15.66
CA ALA A 686 -32.63 -10.51 16.53
C ALA A 686 -33.53 -9.45 15.87
N LEU A 687 -33.35 -9.22 14.57
CA LEU A 687 -34.13 -8.24 13.81
C LEU A 687 -35.40 -8.84 13.17
N GLY A 688 -35.63 -10.13 13.36
CA GLY A 688 -36.81 -10.81 12.85
C GLY A 688 -36.89 -10.86 11.32
N TRP A 689 -35.73 -10.92 10.64
CA TRP A 689 -35.70 -11.14 9.19
C TRP A 689 -36.10 -12.55 8.83
N GLU A 690 -36.48 -12.78 7.58
CA GLU A 690 -36.87 -14.11 7.14
C GLU A 690 -35.73 -15.12 7.36
N PRO A 691 -35.98 -16.30 7.95
CA PRO A 691 -34.92 -17.30 8.20
C PRO A 691 -34.21 -17.75 6.94
N GLU A 692 -34.84 -17.63 5.78
CA GLU A 692 -34.31 -17.94 4.47
C GLU A 692 -33.30 -16.90 3.97
N ALA A 693 -33.14 -15.77 4.66
CA ALA A 693 -32.14 -14.75 4.32
C ALA A 693 -30.70 -15.31 4.34
N LEU A 694 -30.43 -16.31 5.20
CA LEU A 694 -29.16 -17.04 5.23
C LEU A 694 -29.40 -18.54 5.26
N GLN A 695 -28.88 -19.25 4.28
CA GLN A 695 -29.02 -20.69 4.14
C GLN A 695 -27.67 -21.35 3.95
N PHE A 696 -27.54 -22.59 4.43
CA PHE A 696 -26.36 -23.43 4.27
C PHE A 696 -26.71 -24.63 3.39
N ARG A 697 -25.84 -24.97 2.46
CA ARG A 697 -25.93 -26.18 1.61
C ARG A 697 -24.59 -26.90 1.67
N GLN A 698 -24.67 -28.24 1.66
CA GLN A 698 -23.53 -29.15 1.50
C GLN A 698 -23.34 -29.46 0.02
#